data_47fa43aa29c98a4a89e4c6056dce0432
#
_entry.id   47fa43aa29c98a4a89e4c6056dce0432
#
_cell.length_a   1.000
_cell.length_b   1.000
_cell.length_c   1.000
_cell.angle_alpha   90.00
_cell.angle_beta   90.00
_cell.angle_gamma   90.00
#
_symmetry.space_group_name_H-M   'P 1'
#
loop_
_entity.id
_entity.type
_entity.pdbx_description
1 polymer ?
#
loop_
_entity_poly.entity_id
_entity_poly.type
_entity_poly.pdbx_seq_one_letter_code
_entity_poly.pdbx_strand_id
1 'polypeptide(L)'
;MGAGIKLESGGTIENIINTGTINSAGFGISVTWGKFGTLTIKDGGVVYGKYMGIGVNQWQTLGDLYIDGKSSNDTVSGIYSDQYGISLDTGSRTQKIELVNGGIIKGKVHGIRLINSASLSGEMILSGEGSRVEGGRGSGISNDGGKITGSITIKDGATVTATSNQAISNSGSGSITGGITVSGENTKLEGNIINTGNASIGSDIKIEGGAKVEGGLVNQGNGSISGSVQVSGGSSIDSITNTGNGAISGSITVDKDSKLDSITNTSTSDTGISGSITNNSDNKLEISNSGNIGGKIESTGSADMVISNSNGGTISGGISSSGSGNTSISNSQGSTINNGITVSGSAQVEISNQGSVGKDDHGNTVTNNGSGSVGIKDWLVSTDKNTGKLNTVVIGGRRAFNVKVENITVDQSNVNLDELGNINNIISGVNQNNIGNIGTNGGGEISLSYDPITGKLSTDFNLNASISGATFRSLISTTSRRSTFIDNVMGNSMQSFALASSSKSQSIAMSEKGNLYADASDYIKSDLNNGSYGSNKEHSLFILPYTSSQNVELSLNEESKGHTKGTIIGYSTLKDSGIYGVYAGYEDTKMGSTYFDINNRTYYAGLKYFNTLFTTEKGQEVYIKAQGKAALIKNDLTKKIGNNEAKAEPNSYAYGVNTALGMNFISNKDIFSPEIGLAYEGGYTEAFSMKDTIGQATVKGGERTYTNYLNLFSTKTSFTWFRDWLPNLKTSVELGAKFNINPKVEAEARFGNIKVSDEFDLPRVQKFVSTSFIVPVNEAFYFSLNYNGMFDKDGNTHTGFAQFNYLW
;
A
#
# COMPACT_ATOMS: atom_id res chain seq x y z
N MET A 1 -14.05 12.11 -57.08
CA MET A 1 -13.21 10.90 -57.29
C MET A 1 -13.97 9.96 -58.22
N GLY A 2 -13.29 9.34 -59.18
CA GLY A 2 -13.90 8.41 -60.11
C GLY A 2 -14.36 7.13 -59.41
N ALA A 3 -15.39 6.52 -59.93
CA ALA A 3 -15.82 5.19 -59.51
C ALA A 3 -15.93 4.28 -60.74
N GLY A 4 -15.71 2.98 -60.59
CA GLY A 4 -15.92 2.00 -61.66
C GLY A 4 -17.42 1.88 -61.97
N ILE A 5 -18.24 1.75 -60.90
CA ILE A 5 -19.70 1.88 -60.99
C ILE A 5 -20.14 2.94 -59.98
N LYS A 6 -20.94 3.91 -60.41
CA LYS A 6 -21.47 4.99 -59.56
C LYS A 6 -22.97 5.09 -59.74
N LEU A 7 -23.70 5.01 -58.61
CA LEU A 7 -25.12 5.28 -58.58
C LEU A 7 -25.35 6.68 -58.03
N GLU A 8 -25.93 7.53 -58.90
CA GLU A 8 -26.25 8.94 -58.64
C GLU A 8 -27.72 9.28 -58.97
N SER A 9 -28.22 10.38 -58.44
CA SER A 9 -29.51 10.97 -58.81
C SER A 9 -30.76 10.19 -58.39
N GLY A 10 -30.68 9.44 -57.27
CA GLY A 10 -31.87 8.74 -56.73
C GLY A 10 -32.26 7.47 -57.44
N GLY A 11 -31.40 6.95 -58.32
CA GLY A 11 -31.67 5.72 -59.06
C GLY A 11 -31.75 4.48 -58.19
N THR A 12 -32.46 3.46 -58.66
CA THR A 12 -32.47 2.14 -58.06
C THR A 12 -31.93 1.12 -59.05
N ILE A 13 -30.97 0.32 -58.63
CA ILE A 13 -30.50 -0.87 -59.34
C ILE A 13 -30.91 -2.08 -58.52
N GLU A 14 -31.73 -2.94 -59.03
CA GLU A 14 -32.25 -4.10 -58.29
C GLU A 14 -31.19 -5.18 -58.13
N ASN A 15 -30.45 -5.50 -59.19
CA ASN A 15 -29.44 -6.56 -59.18
C ASN A 15 -28.23 -6.21 -60.03
N ILE A 16 -27.02 -6.49 -59.49
CA ILE A 16 -25.78 -6.52 -60.24
C ILE A 16 -25.11 -7.87 -60.03
N ILE A 17 -24.72 -8.50 -61.18
CA ILE A 17 -23.89 -9.70 -61.13
C ILE A 17 -22.54 -9.33 -61.75
N ASN A 18 -21.46 -9.42 -61.00
CA ASN A 18 -20.11 -9.18 -61.46
C ASN A 18 -19.34 -10.51 -61.59
N THR A 19 -18.99 -10.88 -62.82
CA THR A 19 -18.13 -12.03 -63.13
C THR A 19 -16.81 -11.61 -63.81
N GLY A 20 -16.56 -10.29 -63.88
CA GLY A 20 -15.35 -9.70 -64.45
C GLY A 20 -14.66 -8.75 -63.48
N THR A 21 -13.82 -7.88 -64.03
CA THR A 21 -13.04 -6.94 -63.18
C THR A 21 -13.64 -5.52 -63.28
N ILE A 22 -13.98 -4.98 -62.11
CA ILE A 22 -14.29 -3.55 -61.91
C ILE A 22 -13.07 -2.96 -61.22
N ASN A 23 -12.34 -2.09 -61.91
CA ASN A 23 -11.10 -1.48 -61.41
C ASN A 23 -11.19 0.06 -61.48
N SER A 24 -10.87 0.72 -60.35
CA SER A 24 -10.95 2.18 -60.27
C SER A 24 -9.84 2.79 -59.42
N ALA A 25 -9.32 3.93 -59.86
CA ALA A 25 -8.39 4.75 -59.07
C ALA A 25 -9.07 5.48 -57.92
N GLY A 26 -10.41 5.38 -57.81
CA GLY A 26 -11.21 5.92 -56.72
C GLY A 26 -11.96 4.79 -55.96
N PHE A 27 -13.24 4.69 -56.22
CA PHE A 27 -14.13 3.67 -55.68
C PHE A 27 -14.37 2.57 -56.72
N GLY A 28 -14.32 1.31 -56.33
CA GLY A 28 -14.76 0.21 -57.20
C GLY A 28 -16.24 0.39 -57.53
N ILE A 29 -17.08 0.35 -56.53
CA ILE A 29 -18.52 0.67 -56.61
C ILE A 29 -18.83 1.76 -55.57
N SER A 30 -19.59 2.80 -56.01
CA SER A 30 -20.01 3.90 -55.14
C SER A 30 -21.53 4.14 -55.23
N VAL A 31 -22.20 4.09 -54.08
CA VAL A 31 -23.61 4.44 -53.90
C VAL A 31 -23.66 5.84 -53.30
N THR A 32 -23.77 6.88 -54.18
CA THR A 32 -23.74 8.28 -53.75
C THR A 32 -25.12 8.86 -53.55
N TRP A 33 -26.10 8.45 -54.34
CA TRP A 33 -27.49 8.83 -54.19
C TRP A 33 -28.36 7.79 -54.89
N GLY A 34 -28.92 6.83 -54.11
CA GLY A 34 -29.78 5.80 -54.65
C GLY A 34 -29.75 4.51 -53.82
N LYS A 35 -30.31 3.47 -54.40
CA LYS A 35 -30.43 2.16 -53.77
C LYS A 35 -29.92 1.06 -54.69
N PHE A 36 -28.99 0.25 -54.22
CA PHE A 36 -28.69 -1.07 -54.75
C PHE A 36 -29.54 -2.14 -54.03
N GLY A 37 -30.20 -3.02 -54.79
CA GLY A 37 -30.86 -4.19 -54.21
C GLY A 37 -29.86 -5.30 -53.89
N THR A 38 -29.49 -6.11 -54.86
CA THR A 38 -28.54 -7.19 -54.67
C THR A 38 -27.28 -7.01 -55.51
N LEU A 39 -26.11 -7.18 -54.88
CA LEU A 39 -24.82 -7.25 -55.55
C LEU A 39 -24.24 -8.65 -55.39
N THR A 40 -24.08 -9.38 -56.51
CA THR A 40 -23.47 -10.68 -56.55
C THR A 40 -22.12 -10.62 -57.25
N ILE A 41 -21.06 -11.08 -56.60
CA ILE A 41 -19.71 -11.22 -57.14
C ILE A 41 -19.37 -12.70 -57.20
N LYS A 42 -19.15 -13.26 -58.36
CA LYS A 42 -18.93 -14.71 -58.55
C LYS A 42 -18.11 -14.98 -59.80
N ASP A 43 -17.77 -16.26 -60.00
CA ASP A 43 -17.06 -16.77 -61.18
C ASP A 43 -15.77 -15.98 -61.49
N GLY A 44 -14.98 -15.61 -60.48
CA GLY A 44 -13.75 -14.83 -60.62
C GLY A 44 -13.98 -13.32 -60.71
N GLY A 45 -15.18 -12.84 -60.41
CA GLY A 45 -15.49 -11.41 -60.39
C GLY A 45 -14.63 -10.65 -59.33
N VAL A 46 -14.04 -9.55 -59.75
CA VAL A 46 -13.21 -8.71 -58.86
C VAL A 46 -13.71 -7.26 -58.86
N VAL A 47 -13.78 -6.68 -57.69
CA VAL A 47 -14.03 -5.25 -57.50
C VAL A 47 -12.81 -4.66 -56.78
N TYR A 48 -12.10 -3.76 -57.48
CA TYR A 48 -10.99 -3.02 -56.90
C TYR A 48 -11.27 -1.52 -56.89
N GLY A 49 -11.04 -0.88 -55.77
CA GLY A 49 -11.02 0.57 -55.63
C GLY A 49 -9.88 1.03 -54.78
N LYS A 50 -9.08 2.03 -55.28
CA LYS A 50 -7.93 2.52 -54.53
C LYS A 50 -8.30 3.02 -53.11
N TYR A 51 -9.43 3.70 -52.97
CA TYR A 51 -9.90 4.22 -51.69
C TYR A 51 -10.91 3.29 -51.01
N MET A 52 -11.85 2.76 -51.76
CA MET A 52 -12.85 1.81 -51.28
C MET A 52 -13.17 0.81 -52.39
N GLY A 53 -13.22 -0.45 -52.04
CA GLY A 53 -13.79 -1.46 -52.95
C GLY A 53 -15.26 -1.17 -53.19
N ILE A 54 -16.06 -1.12 -52.11
CA ILE A 54 -17.44 -0.65 -52.11
C ILE A 54 -17.62 0.47 -51.12
N GLY A 55 -18.14 1.63 -51.55
CA GLY A 55 -18.49 2.76 -50.70
C GLY A 55 -19.99 3.05 -50.73
N VAL A 56 -20.67 2.98 -49.59
CA VAL A 56 -22.07 3.38 -49.43
C VAL A 56 -22.09 4.68 -48.65
N ASN A 57 -22.41 5.77 -49.33
CA ASN A 57 -22.40 7.12 -48.78
C ASN A 57 -23.56 7.34 -47.79
N GLN A 58 -23.54 8.50 -47.15
CA GLN A 58 -24.50 8.86 -46.12
C GLN A 58 -25.96 8.63 -46.57
N TRP A 59 -26.71 7.92 -45.71
CA TRP A 59 -28.15 7.65 -45.87
C TRP A 59 -28.54 6.81 -47.09
N GLN A 60 -27.57 6.22 -47.78
CA GLN A 60 -27.83 5.37 -48.96
C GLN A 60 -27.95 3.90 -48.56
N THR A 61 -28.44 3.08 -49.50
CA THR A 61 -28.72 1.68 -49.25
C THR A 61 -27.98 0.78 -50.26
N LEU A 62 -27.21 -0.18 -49.70
CA LEU A 62 -26.80 -1.41 -50.36
C LEU A 62 -27.66 -2.52 -49.76
N GLY A 63 -28.44 -3.25 -50.55
CA GLY A 63 -29.24 -4.36 -50.06
C GLY A 63 -28.39 -5.57 -49.70
N ASP A 64 -28.53 -6.66 -50.41
CA ASP A 64 -27.73 -7.86 -50.15
C ASP A 64 -26.40 -7.84 -50.90
N LEU A 65 -25.32 -8.21 -50.25
CA LEU A 65 -24.03 -8.50 -50.87
C LEU A 65 -23.74 -9.98 -50.76
N TYR A 66 -23.52 -10.63 -51.88
CA TYR A 66 -23.15 -12.04 -51.96
C TYR A 66 -21.85 -12.20 -52.76
N ILE A 67 -20.84 -12.87 -52.18
CA ILE A 67 -19.55 -13.14 -52.80
C ILE A 67 -19.30 -14.65 -52.80
N ASP A 68 -19.29 -15.27 -53.99
CA ASP A 68 -18.93 -16.67 -54.17
C ASP A 68 -17.52 -16.77 -54.73
N GLY A 69 -16.58 -17.25 -53.95
CA GLY A 69 -15.17 -17.41 -54.34
C GLY A 69 -14.92 -18.51 -55.36
N LYS A 70 -15.85 -19.42 -55.53
CA LYS A 70 -15.73 -20.49 -56.52
C LYS A 70 -15.69 -19.95 -57.94
N SER A 71 -14.66 -20.34 -58.68
CA SER A 71 -14.52 -19.91 -60.06
C SER A 71 -14.04 -21.08 -60.91
N SER A 72 -14.47 -21.10 -62.17
CA SER A 72 -13.97 -22.04 -63.15
C SER A 72 -12.57 -21.72 -63.68
N ASN A 73 -12.05 -20.53 -63.42
CA ASN A 73 -10.81 -19.96 -64.01
C ASN A 73 -9.71 -19.71 -62.98
N ASP A 74 -9.68 -20.34 -61.83
CA ASP A 74 -8.71 -20.15 -60.72
C ASP A 74 -8.62 -18.72 -60.16
N THR A 75 -9.42 -17.79 -60.63
CA THR A 75 -9.49 -16.41 -60.15
C THR A 75 -10.49 -16.35 -58.98
N VAL A 76 -10.04 -15.92 -57.80
CA VAL A 76 -10.89 -15.82 -56.61
C VAL A 76 -11.75 -14.56 -56.71
N SER A 77 -13.08 -14.75 -56.56
CA SER A 77 -14.00 -13.62 -56.50
C SER A 77 -13.81 -12.78 -55.26
N GLY A 78 -13.77 -11.45 -55.38
CA GLY A 78 -13.54 -10.65 -54.17
C GLY A 78 -13.60 -9.13 -54.38
N ILE A 79 -13.48 -8.48 -53.24
CA ILE A 79 -13.41 -6.99 -53.11
C ILE A 79 -12.05 -6.64 -52.49
N TYR A 80 -11.34 -5.74 -53.16
CA TYR A 80 -9.99 -5.33 -52.78
C TYR A 80 -9.87 -3.82 -52.73
N SER A 81 -9.10 -3.28 -51.78
CA SER A 81 -8.85 -1.85 -51.68
C SER A 81 -7.52 -1.54 -51.00
N ASP A 82 -6.92 -0.40 -51.37
CA ASP A 82 -5.79 0.16 -50.66
C ASP A 82 -6.15 0.82 -49.31
N GLN A 83 -7.45 1.01 -49.04
CA GLN A 83 -7.95 1.50 -47.74
C GLN A 83 -9.03 0.59 -47.17
N TYR A 84 -10.27 0.66 -47.63
CA TYR A 84 -11.42 -0.08 -47.09
C TYR A 84 -12.00 -1.02 -48.15
N GLY A 85 -12.06 -2.32 -47.81
CA GLY A 85 -12.74 -3.28 -48.68
C GLY A 85 -14.20 -2.85 -48.89
N ILE A 86 -14.95 -2.73 -47.82
CA ILE A 86 -16.32 -2.17 -47.81
C ILE A 86 -16.36 -1.05 -46.77
N SER A 87 -16.96 0.09 -47.10
CA SER A 87 -17.26 1.16 -46.16
C SER A 87 -18.73 1.58 -46.25
N LEU A 88 -19.40 1.43 -45.08
CA LEU A 88 -20.75 1.93 -44.85
C LEU A 88 -20.65 3.23 -44.06
N ASP A 89 -20.98 4.35 -44.67
CA ASP A 89 -20.86 5.67 -44.07
C ASP A 89 -22.14 6.07 -43.32
N THR A 90 -22.11 7.18 -42.63
CA THR A 90 -23.12 7.70 -41.72
C THR A 90 -24.55 7.45 -42.13
N GLY A 91 -25.30 6.68 -41.35
CA GLY A 91 -26.71 6.36 -41.60
C GLY A 91 -26.99 5.52 -42.86
N SER A 92 -25.94 5.01 -43.53
CA SER A 92 -26.11 4.08 -44.65
C SER A 92 -26.64 2.75 -44.17
N ARG A 93 -27.23 1.99 -45.06
CA ARG A 93 -27.92 0.72 -44.74
C ARG A 93 -27.48 -0.39 -45.67
N THR A 94 -27.28 -1.56 -45.09
CA THR A 94 -27.06 -2.83 -45.79
C THR A 94 -27.93 -3.90 -45.13
N GLN A 95 -28.46 -4.81 -45.93
CA GLN A 95 -29.37 -5.84 -45.42
C GLN A 95 -28.61 -7.08 -45.05
N LYS A 96 -27.78 -7.65 -45.92
CA LYS A 96 -26.99 -8.87 -45.67
C LYS A 96 -25.61 -8.75 -46.32
N ILE A 97 -24.60 -9.37 -45.69
CA ILE A 97 -23.26 -9.57 -46.29
C ILE A 97 -22.94 -11.06 -46.17
N GLU A 98 -22.70 -11.71 -47.29
CA GLU A 98 -22.44 -13.15 -47.33
C GLU A 98 -21.24 -13.48 -48.24
N LEU A 99 -20.23 -14.14 -47.65
CA LEU A 99 -19.08 -14.66 -48.37
C LEU A 99 -19.07 -16.18 -48.26
N VAL A 100 -18.93 -16.86 -49.38
CA VAL A 100 -18.88 -18.32 -49.41
C VAL A 100 -17.78 -18.81 -50.36
N ASN A 101 -17.39 -20.08 -50.18
CA ASN A 101 -16.53 -20.85 -51.06
C ASN A 101 -15.22 -20.13 -51.44
N GLY A 102 -14.58 -19.50 -50.52
CA GLY A 102 -13.31 -18.78 -50.72
C GLY A 102 -13.44 -17.31 -51.14
N GLY A 103 -14.62 -16.68 -51.04
CA GLY A 103 -14.81 -15.27 -51.32
C GLY A 103 -13.94 -14.35 -50.44
N ILE A 104 -13.40 -13.26 -50.97
CA ILE A 104 -12.45 -12.37 -50.27
C ILE A 104 -12.99 -10.95 -50.21
N ILE A 105 -12.86 -10.35 -49.01
CA ILE A 105 -12.93 -8.89 -48.83
C ILE A 105 -11.62 -8.44 -48.14
N LYS A 106 -10.86 -7.57 -48.81
CA LYS A 106 -9.57 -7.10 -48.37
C LYS A 106 -9.40 -5.61 -48.43
N GLY A 107 -9.03 -4.98 -47.31
CA GLY A 107 -8.63 -3.58 -47.23
C GLY A 107 -7.33 -3.41 -46.48
N LYS A 108 -6.43 -2.52 -46.95
CA LYS A 108 -5.18 -2.23 -46.24
C LYS A 108 -5.42 -1.47 -44.93
N VAL A 109 -6.61 -0.95 -44.66
CA VAL A 109 -7.02 -0.40 -43.38
C VAL A 109 -8.04 -1.37 -42.75
N HIS A 110 -9.28 -1.38 -43.19
CA HIS A 110 -10.30 -2.31 -42.72
C HIS A 110 -10.81 -3.18 -43.85
N GLY A 111 -11.11 -4.45 -43.58
CA GLY A 111 -11.84 -5.30 -44.52
C GLY A 111 -13.28 -4.78 -44.74
N ILE A 112 -14.04 -4.75 -43.65
CA ILE A 112 -15.41 -4.17 -43.62
C ILE A 112 -15.44 -3.09 -42.52
N ARG A 113 -16.07 -1.94 -42.83
CA ARG A 113 -16.21 -0.82 -41.89
C ARG A 113 -17.62 -0.26 -41.88
N LEU A 114 -18.21 -0.12 -40.71
CA LEU A 114 -19.43 0.61 -40.39
C LEU A 114 -19.10 1.80 -39.51
N ILE A 115 -19.59 2.99 -39.82
CA ILE A 115 -19.36 4.19 -39.02
C ILE A 115 -20.64 4.99 -38.76
N ASN A 116 -20.64 5.71 -37.63
CA ASN A 116 -21.61 6.81 -37.38
C ASN A 116 -23.08 6.47 -37.73
N SER A 117 -23.67 5.48 -37.06
CA SER A 117 -25.04 5.03 -37.25
C SER A 117 -25.33 4.29 -38.59
N ALA A 118 -24.28 3.88 -39.31
CA ALA A 118 -24.47 2.93 -40.41
C ALA A 118 -25.10 1.63 -39.87
N SER A 119 -25.92 0.96 -40.68
CA SER A 119 -26.63 -0.24 -40.21
C SER A 119 -26.51 -1.42 -41.16
N LEU A 120 -26.27 -2.60 -40.57
CA LEU A 120 -26.47 -3.91 -41.16
C LEU A 120 -27.68 -4.53 -40.45
N SER A 121 -28.80 -4.68 -41.16
CA SER A 121 -30.08 -5.11 -40.56
C SER A 121 -30.24 -6.64 -40.51
N GLY A 122 -29.59 -7.35 -41.38
CA GLY A 122 -29.54 -8.82 -41.41
C GLY A 122 -28.18 -9.37 -40.95
N GLU A 123 -27.89 -10.56 -41.41
CA GLU A 123 -26.69 -11.30 -40.96
C GLU A 123 -25.44 -10.95 -41.79
N MET A 124 -24.27 -11.06 -41.11
CA MET A 124 -22.98 -11.13 -41.79
C MET A 124 -22.48 -12.59 -41.70
N ILE A 125 -22.36 -13.27 -42.81
CA ILE A 125 -21.99 -14.67 -42.90
C ILE A 125 -20.72 -14.84 -43.72
N LEU A 126 -19.71 -15.46 -43.11
CA LEU A 126 -18.52 -15.94 -43.79
C LEU A 126 -18.49 -17.46 -43.65
N SER A 127 -18.53 -18.18 -44.79
CA SER A 127 -18.61 -19.63 -44.74
C SER A 127 -17.76 -20.29 -45.83
N GLY A 128 -17.19 -21.43 -45.53
CA GLY A 128 -16.38 -22.23 -46.45
C GLY A 128 -14.89 -21.88 -46.44
N GLU A 129 -14.10 -22.90 -46.72
CA GLU A 129 -12.67 -22.84 -46.75
C GLU A 129 -12.16 -21.75 -47.72
N GLY A 130 -11.19 -20.94 -47.29
CA GLY A 130 -10.63 -19.85 -48.06
C GLY A 130 -11.45 -18.56 -48.04
N SER A 131 -12.74 -18.58 -47.58
CA SER A 131 -13.51 -17.37 -47.39
C SER A 131 -12.88 -16.51 -46.31
N ARG A 132 -12.61 -15.22 -46.65
CA ARG A 132 -11.89 -14.39 -45.67
C ARG A 132 -12.17 -12.89 -45.78
N VAL A 133 -12.12 -12.26 -44.61
CA VAL A 133 -12.10 -10.80 -44.46
C VAL A 133 -10.75 -10.38 -43.85
N GLU A 134 -10.03 -9.59 -44.61
CA GLU A 134 -8.70 -9.14 -44.25
C GLU A 134 -8.66 -7.62 -44.03
N GLY A 135 -8.24 -7.21 -42.78
CA GLY A 135 -7.85 -5.85 -42.49
C GLY A 135 -6.32 -5.73 -42.45
N GLY A 136 -5.80 -4.56 -42.78
CA GLY A 136 -4.37 -4.25 -42.56
C GLY A 136 -4.15 -3.58 -41.23
N ARG A 137 -3.78 -2.31 -41.24
CA ARG A 137 -3.50 -1.53 -40.00
C ARG A 137 -4.70 -1.24 -39.11
N GLY A 138 -5.93 -1.48 -39.57
CA GLY A 138 -7.18 -1.47 -38.80
C GLY A 138 -7.71 -2.89 -38.60
N SER A 139 -9.03 -3.06 -38.46
CA SER A 139 -9.65 -4.34 -38.14
C SER A 139 -10.09 -5.11 -39.42
N GLY A 140 -10.23 -6.43 -39.27
CA GLY A 140 -10.94 -7.23 -40.27
C GLY A 140 -12.38 -6.72 -40.46
N ILE A 141 -13.13 -6.69 -39.35
CA ILE A 141 -14.49 -6.12 -39.28
C ILE A 141 -14.46 -4.99 -38.23
N SER A 142 -14.83 -3.78 -38.63
CA SER A 142 -14.88 -2.59 -37.78
C SER A 142 -16.31 -2.03 -37.71
N ASN A 143 -16.86 -1.93 -36.51
CA ASN A 143 -18.12 -1.26 -36.20
C ASN A 143 -17.87 -0.09 -35.25
N ASP A 144 -17.71 1.11 -35.80
CA ASP A 144 -17.42 2.33 -35.03
C ASP A 144 -18.65 3.25 -35.00
N GLY A 145 -19.49 3.06 -33.99
CA GLY A 145 -20.75 3.76 -33.82
C GLY A 145 -21.86 3.30 -34.76
N GLY A 146 -21.69 2.21 -35.51
CA GLY A 146 -22.71 1.59 -36.34
C GLY A 146 -23.60 0.59 -35.60
N LYS A 147 -24.60 0.07 -36.24
CA LYS A 147 -25.54 -0.91 -35.70
C LYS A 147 -25.60 -2.17 -36.57
N ILE A 148 -25.18 -3.30 -36.00
CA ILE A 148 -25.34 -4.63 -36.59
C ILE A 148 -26.49 -5.33 -35.83
N THR A 149 -27.67 -5.46 -36.50
CA THR A 149 -28.86 -6.03 -35.85
C THR A 149 -28.87 -7.56 -35.91
N GLY A 150 -28.42 -8.12 -37.03
CA GLY A 150 -28.22 -9.55 -37.19
C GLY A 150 -26.93 -10.06 -36.52
N SER A 151 -26.68 -11.34 -36.67
CA SER A 151 -25.44 -11.97 -36.14
C SER A 151 -24.26 -11.76 -37.08
N ILE A 152 -23.04 -11.84 -36.50
CA ILE A 152 -21.81 -12.07 -37.26
C ILE A 152 -21.48 -13.55 -37.10
N THR A 153 -21.52 -14.31 -38.21
CA THR A 153 -21.29 -15.74 -38.24
C THR A 153 -20.08 -16.05 -39.14
N ILE A 154 -19.05 -16.62 -38.58
CA ILE A 154 -17.85 -17.12 -39.28
C ILE A 154 -17.80 -18.62 -39.10
N LYS A 155 -17.81 -19.36 -40.19
CA LYS A 155 -17.93 -20.80 -40.09
C LYS A 155 -17.29 -21.57 -41.26
N ASP A 156 -17.20 -22.90 -41.09
CA ASP A 156 -16.85 -23.87 -42.15
C ASP A 156 -15.49 -23.58 -42.81
N GLY A 157 -14.47 -23.21 -42.02
CA GLY A 157 -13.12 -22.91 -42.49
C GLY A 157 -12.87 -21.48 -42.93
N ALA A 158 -13.81 -20.57 -42.73
CA ALA A 158 -13.64 -19.15 -43.02
C ALA A 158 -12.71 -18.44 -42.00
N THR A 159 -12.07 -17.34 -42.41
CA THR A 159 -11.11 -16.60 -41.60
C THR A 159 -11.42 -15.11 -41.56
N VAL A 160 -11.27 -14.48 -40.37
CA VAL A 160 -11.18 -13.02 -40.24
C VAL A 160 -9.84 -12.68 -39.63
N THR A 161 -9.10 -11.79 -40.29
CA THR A 161 -7.74 -11.44 -39.85
C THR A 161 -7.49 -9.96 -40.00
N ALA A 162 -6.54 -9.44 -39.22
CA ALA A 162 -5.98 -8.11 -39.36
C ALA A 162 -4.54 -8.03 -38.83
N THR A 163 -3.66 -7.32 -39.55
CA THR A 163 -2.27 -7.14 -39.10
C THR A 163 -2.16 -6.31 -37.82
N SER A 164 -3.20 -5.57 -37.45
CA SER A 164 -3.32 -4.88 -36.17
C SER A 164 -3.67 -5.78 -34.98
N ASN A 165 -3.86 -7.07 -35.20
CA ASN A 165 -4.36 -8.04 -34.21
C ASN A 165 -5.80 -7.74 -33.73
N GLN A 166 -6.64 -7.12 -34.57
CA GLN A 166 -8.05 -6.80 -34.29
C GLN A 166 -8.93 -7.47 -35.36
N ALA A 167 -9.29 -8.72 -35.15
CA ALA A 167 -10.16 -9.42 -36.11
C ALA A 167 -11.54 -8.73 -36.17
N ILE A 168 -12.18 -8.51 -35.02
CA ILE A 168 -13.46 -7.80 -34.91
C ILE A 168 -13.33 -6.67 -33.90
N SER A 169 -13.70 -5.44 -34.27
CA SER A 169 -13.71 -4.27 -33.38
C SER A 169 -15.10 -3.63 -33.37
N ASN A 170 -15.69 -3.53 -32.17
CA ASN A 170 -16.92 -2.81 -31.89
C ASN A 170 -16.57 -1.64 -30.98
N SER A 171 -16.69 -0.42 -31.46
CA SER A 171 -16.15 0.78 -30.78
C SER A 171 -17.10 1.98 -30.85
N GLY A 172 -16.72 3.06 -30.12
CA GLY A 172 -17.56 4.25 -30.03
C GLY A 172 -18.90 3.95 -29.34
N SER A 173 -20.00 4.12 -30.05
CA SER A 173 -21.36 3.70 -29.66
C SER A 173 -21.87 2.52 -30.49
N GLY A 174 -20.98 1.73 -31.06
CA GLY A 174 -21.29 0.57 -31.89
C GLY A 174 -22.14 -0.48 -31.17
N SER A 175 -23.08 -1.06 -31.87
CA SER A 175 -23.95 -2.11 -31.31
C SER A 175 -23.99 -3.32 -32.25
N ILE A 176 -23.75 -4.51 -31.65
CA ILE A 176 -23.95 -5.81 -32.29
C ILE A 176 -25.05 -6.54 -31.50
N THR A 177 -26.26 -6.53 -32.00
CA THR A 177 -27.43 -7.03 -31.26
C THR A 177 -27.59 -8.53 -31.39
N GLY A 178 -27.26 -9.13 -32.53
CA GLY A 178 -27.44 -10.55 -32.81
C GLY A 178 -26.33 -11.49 -32.34
N GLY A 179 -25.27 -10.97 -31.74
CA GLY A 179 -24.16 -11.78 -31.24
C GLY A 179 -23.08 -12.11 -32.28
N ILE A 180 -22.11 -12.92 -31.86
CA ILE A 180 -20.96 -13.35 -32.67
C ILE A 180 -20.84 -14.88 -32.56
N THR A 181 -20.81 -15.59 -33.69
CA THR A 181 -20.59 -17.03 -33.75
C THR A 181 -19.38 -17.36 -34.61
N VAL A 182 -18.43 -18.12 -34.04
CA VAL A 182 -17.26 -18.67 -34.74
C VAL A 182 -17.35 -20.18 -34.63
N SER A 183 -17.61 -20.90 -35.73
CA SER A 183 -17.94 -22.31 -35.66
C SER A 183 -17.33 -23.15 -36.78
N GLY A 184 -17.06 -24.43 -36.46
CA GLY A 184 -16.53 -25.43 -37.40
C GLY A 184 -15.02 -25.53 -37.43
N GLU A 185 -14.53 -26.72 -37.81
CA GLU A 185 -13.11 -27.00 -37.96
C GLU A 185 -12.43 -26.05 -38.97
N ASN A 186 -11.19 -25.72 -38.75
CA ASN A 186 -10.38 -24.80 -39.53
C ASN A 186 -10.88 -23.33 -39.60
N THR A 187 -12.01 -23.02 -38.92
CA THR A 187 -12.49 -21.64 -38.82
C THR A 187 -11.64 -20.82 -37.84
N LYS A 188 -11.23 -19.61 -38.23
CA LYS A 188 -10.32 -18.80 -37.42
C LYS A 188 -10.72 -17.34 -37.34
N LEU A 189 -10.51 -16.77 -36.14
CA LEU A 189 -10.27 -15.34 -35.96
C LEU A 189 -8.81 -15.16 -35.60
N GLU A 190 -8.03 -14.57 -36.48
CA GLU A 190 -6.64 -14.24 -36.24
C GLU A 190 -6.55 -12.82 -35.69
N GLY A 191 -6.68 -12.70 -34.36
CA GLY A 191 -6.73 -11.47 -33.60
C GLY A 191 -7.90 -11.38 -32.63
N ASN A 192 -7.96 -10.29 -31.90
CA ASN A 192 -8.92 -10.07 -30.83
C ASN A 192 -10.33 -9.73 -31.33
N ILE A 193 -11.33 -10.08 -30.51
CA ILE A 193 -12.67 -9.48 -30.53
C ILE A 193 -12.65 -8.34 -29.50
N ILE A 194 -12.77 -7.09 -29.93
CA ILE A 194 -12.70 -5.92 -29.07
C ILE A 194 -14.05 -5.23 -28.98
N ASN A 195 -14.53 -4.98 -27.75
CA ASN A 195 -15.72 -4.17 -27.46
C ASN A 195 -15.30 -3.02 -26.55
N THR A 196 -15.32 -1.78 -27.05
CA THR A 196 -14.70 -0.63 -26.38
C THR A 196 -15.50 0.67 -26.52
N GLY A 197 -15.18 1.66 -25.67
CA GLY A 197 -15.96 2.91 -25.64
C GLY A 197 -17.30 2.68 -24.93
N ASN A 198 -18.39 3.10 -25.57
CA ASN A 198 -19.77 2.83 -25.13
C ASN A 198 -20.44 1.73 -25.98
N ALA A 199 -19.63 0.85 -26.57
CA ALA A 199 -20.13 -0.17 -27.48
C ALA A 199 -20.82 -1.33 -26.75
N SER A 200 -21.74 -1.99 -27.42
CA SER A 200 -22.52 -3.10 -26.87
C SER A 200 -22.54 -4.33 -27.75
N ILE A 201 -22.45 -5.53 -27.14
CA ILE A 201 -22.79 -6.81 -27.74
C ILE A 201 -23.98 -7.35 -26.97
N GLY A 202 -25.16 -7.39 -27.65
CA GLY A 202 -26.44 -7.64 -26.99
C GLY A 202 -26.79 -9.12 -26.81
N SER A 203 -26.09 -10.03 -27.49
CA SER A 203 -26.35 -11.48 -27.47
C SER A 203 -25.05 -12.26 -27.27
N ASP A 204 -25.15 -13.59 -27.34
CA ASP A 204 -24.05 -14.51 -27.03
C ASP A 204 -22.85 -14.38 -27.98
N ILE A 205 -21.68 -14.66 -27.45
CA ILE A 205 -20.46 -14.91 -28.20
C ILE A 205 -20.18 -16.42 -28.09
N LYS A 206 -20.27 -17.12 -29.26
CA LYS A 206 -20.10 -18.57 -29.34
C LYS A 206 -18.87 -18.93 -30.16
N ILE A 207 -18.02 -19.75 -29.59
CA ILE A 207 -16.84 -20.32 -30.25
C ILE A 207 -17.02 -21.85 -30.14
N GLU A 208 -17.35 -22.51 -31.27
CA GLU A 208 -17.85 -23.89 -31.23
C GLU A 208 -17.34 -24.72 -32.39
N GLY A 209 -17.40 -26.07 -32.22
CA GLY A 209 -17.15 -27.01 -33.30
C GLY A 209 -15.71 -27.05 -33.84
N GLY A 210 -14.71 -26.83 -33.01
CA GLY A 210 -13.30 -26.84 -33.37
C GLY A 210 -12.73 -25.51 -33.85
N ALA A 211 -13.51 -24.42 -33.79
CA ALA A 211 -13.07 -23.12 -34.21
C ALA A 211 -12.02 -22.50 -33.27
N LYS A 212 -11.17 -21.59 -33.81
CA LYS A 212 -10.08 -20.97 -33.07
C LYS A 212 -10.18 -19.46 -33.13
N VAL A 213 -10.08 -18.84 -31.96
CA VAL A 213 -9.82 -17.41 -31.82
C VAL A 213 -8.38 -17.24 -31.32
N GLU A 214 -7.50 -16.96 -32.29
CA GLU A 214 -6.05 -16.72 -32.00
C GLU A 214 -5.90 -15.28 -31.50
N GLY A 215 -6.29 -15.07 -30.26
CA GLY A 215 -6.40 -13.79 -29.53
C GLY A 215 -7.47 -13.90 -28.47
N GLY A 216 -7.86 -12.76 -27.90
CA GLY A 216 -8.82 -12.69 -26.80
C GLY A 216 -10.11 -11.94 -27.11
N LEU A 217 -11.07 -12.09 -26.21
CA LEU A 217 -12.19 -11.17 -26.08
C LEU A 217 -11.80 -10.05 -25.10
N VAL A 218 -11.77 -8.81 -25.58
CA VAL A 218 -11.42 -7.64 -24.81
C VAL A 218 -12.63 -6.71 -24.69
N ASN A 219 -13.18 -6.62 -23.47
CA ASN A 219 -14.25 -5.69 -23.14
C ASN A 219 -13.70 -4.57 -22.24
N GLN A 220 -13.69 -3.35 -22.73
CA GLN A 220 -13.01 -2.24 -22.06
C GLN A 220 -13.75 -0.89 -22.21
N GLY A 221 -13.26 0.12 -21.46
CA GLY A 221 -13.97 1.42 -21.40
C GLY A 221 -15.33 1.22 -20.70
N ASN A 222 -16.41 1.65 -21.33
CA ASN A 222 -17.80 1.39 -20.89
C ASN A 222 -18.47 0.29 -21.74
N GLY A 223 -17.66 -0.62 -22.30
CA GLY A 223 -18.18 -1.68 -23.15
C GLY A 223 -19.10 -2.63 -22.39
N SER A 224 -20.21 -3.05 -23.00
CA SER A 224 -21.15 -3.99 -22.40
C SER A 224 -21.34 -5.23 -23.26
N ILE A 225 -21.33 -6.40 -22.63
CA ILE A 225 -21.67 -7.68 -23.23
C ILE A 225 -22.83 -8.28 -22.42
N SER A 226 -24.03 -8.31 -23.01
CA SER A 226 -25.23 -8.79 -22.30
C SER A 226 -25.42 -10.29 -22.41
N GLY A 227 -24.94 -10.90 -23.47
CA GLY A 227 -25.00 -12.34 -23.71
C GLY A 227 -23.91 -13.12 -23.00
N SER A 228 -23.99 -14.43 -23.05
CA SER A 228 -22.99 -15.35 -22.51
C SER A 228 -21.80 -15.51 -23.47
N VAL A 229 -20.65 -15.91 -22.92
CA VAL A 229 -19.49 -16.34 -23.70
C VAL A 229 -19.36 -17.84 -23.56
N GLN A 230 -19.45 -18.57 -24.68
CA GLN A 230 -19.44 -20.04 -24.69
C GLN A 230 -18.30 -20.52 -25.59
N VAL A 231 -17.47 -21.42 -25.05
CA VAL A 231 -16.39 -22.10 -25.76
C VAL A 231 -16.65 -23.60 -25.70
N SER A 232 -16.97 -24.20 -26.83
CA SER A 232 -17.46 -25.57 -26.86
C SER A 232 -16.98 -26.37 -28.08
N GLY A 233 -17.16 -27.69 -28.04
CA GLY A 233 -16.89 -28.60 -29.20
C GLY A 233 -15.43 -28.59 -29.64
N GLY A 234 -14.47 -28.59 -28.73
CA GLY A 234 -13.04 -28.60 -29.02
C GLY A 234 -12.45 -27.27 -29.53
N SER A 235 -13.17 -26.19 -29.32
CA SER A 235 -12.76 -24.84 -29.75
C SER A 235 -11.81 -24.16 -28.77
N SER A 236 -11.17 -23.08 -29.23
CA SER A 236 -10.24 -22.33 -28.37
C SER A 236 -10.35 -20.83 -28.51
N ILE A 237 -10.08 -20.13 -27.41
CA ILE A 237 -9.81 -18.71 -27.31
C ILE A 237 -8.73 -18.47 -26.27
N ASP A 238 -7.77 -17.54 -26.52
CA ASP A 238 -6.64 -17.36 -25.64
C ASP A 238 -7.04 -16.70 -24.31
N SER A 239 -7.88 -15.66 -24.34
CA SER A 239 -8.22 -14.92 -23.12
C SER A 239 -9.57 -14.20 -23.19
N ILE A 240 -10.11 -13.91 -22.01
CA ILE A 240 -11.21 -12.94 -21.81
C ILE A 240 -10.71 -11.86 -20.85
N THR A 241 -10.71 -10.60 -21.30
CA THR A 241 -10.29 -9.45 -20.50
C THR A 241 -11.45 -8.47 -20.36
N ASN A 242 -11.82 -8.14 -19.12
CA ASN A 242 -12.82 -7.14 -18.77
C ASN A 242 -12.17 -6.05 -17.91
N THR A 243 -12.13 -4.82 -18.43
CA THR A 243 -11.35 -3.73 -17.80
C THR A 243 -12.03 -2.36 -17.97
N GLY A 244 -11.54 -1.33 -17.26
CA GLY A 244 -12.21 -0.04 -17.20
C GLY A 244 -13.56 -0.16 -16.49
N ASN A 245 -14.63 0.37 -17.08
CA ASN A 245 -16.02 0.17 -16.61
C ASN A 245 -16.74 -0.94 -17.40
N GLY A 246 -15.99 -1.84 -18.03
CA GLY A 246 -16.55 -2.92 -18.83
C GLY A 246 -17.48 -3.83 -18.02
N ALA A 247 -18.61 -4.24 -18.61
CA ALA A 247 -19.57 -5.16 -17.99
C ALA A 247 -19.84 -6.37 -18.89
N ILE A 248 -19.76 -7.57 -18.30
CA ILE A 248 -20.19 -8.84 -18.93
C ILE A 248 -21.31 -9.41 -18.07
N SER A 249 -22.55 -9.36 -18.58
CA SER A 249 -23.73 -9.77 -17.80
C SER A 249 -24.03 -11.27 -17.91
N GLY A 250 -23.68 -11.90 -19.02
CA GLY A 250 -23.85 -13.32 -19.23
C GLY A 250 -22.81 -14.19 -18.58
N SER A 251 -23.03 -15.48 -18.53
CA SER A 251 -22.10 -16.47 -18.01
C SER A 251 -20.95 -16.74 -18.98
N ILE A 252 -19.80 -17.16 -18.45
CA ILE A 252 -18.66 -17.65 -19.23
C ILE A 252 -18.58 -19.15 -19.01
N THR A 253 -18.68 -19.94 -20.07
CA THR A 253 -18.67 -21.41 -20.00
C THR A 253 -17.61 -21.96 -20.95
N VAL A 254 -16.78 -22.86 -20.45
CA VAL A 254 -15.82 -23.63 -21.23
C VAL A 254 -16.18 -25.11 -21.09
N ASP A 255 -16.59 -25.70 -22.20
CA ASP A 255 -17.00 -27.08 -22.22
C ASP A 255 -15.81 -28.05 -22.35
N LYS A 256 -16.08 -29.34 -22.20
CA LYS A 256 -15.09 -30.40 -22.33
C LYS A 256 -14.33 -30.27 -23.67
N ASP A 257 -13.08 -30.67 -23.69
CA ASP A 257 -12.17 -30.62 -24.85
C ASP A 257 -11.89 -29.20 -25.41
N SER A 258 -12.54 -28.16 -24.88
CA SER A 258 -12.37 -26.76 -25.30
C SER A 258 -11.35 -26.04 -24.43
N LYS A 259 -10.83 -24.88 -24.94
CA LYS A 259 -9.73 -24.20 -24.28
C LYS A 259 -10.00 -22.71 -24.13
N LEU A 260 -9.82 -22.22 -22.91
CA LEU A 260 -9.68 -20.80 -22.54
C LEU A 260 -8.53 -20.70 -21.53
N ASP A 261 -7.47 -20.00 -21.88
CA ASP A 261 -6.27 -19.98 -21.01
C ASP A 261 -6.45 -19.07 -19.81
N SER A 262 -7.08 -17.90 -19.99
CA SER A 262 -7.22 -16.96 -18.89
C SER A 262 -8.46 -16.07 -18.95
N ILE A 263 -8.92 -15.67 -17.75
CA ILE A 263 -9.92 -14.61 -17.55
C ILE A 263 -9.29 -13.57 -16.63
N THR A 264 -9.27 -12.32 -17.10
CA THR A 264 -8.80 -11.17 -16.32
C THR A 264 -9.94 -10.17 -16.15
N ASN A 265 -10.37 -9.94 -14.91
CA ASN A 265 -11.37 -8.93 -14.57
C ASN A 265 -10.76 -7.86 -13.68
N THR A 266 -10.51 -6.70 -14.26
CA THR A 266 -10.04 -5.50 -13.55
C THR A 266 -11.06 -4.35 -13.69
N SER A 267 -12.30 -4.68 -13.99
CA SER A 267 -13.36 -3.69 -14.15
C SER A 267 -13.67 -2.96 -12.86
N THR A 268 -13.79 -1.64 -12.95
CA THR A 268 -14.25 -0.79 -11.84
C THR A 268 -15.78 -0.67 -11.78
N SER A 269 -16.49 -1.30 -12.72
CA SER A 269 -17.96 -1.37 -12.69
C SER A 269 -18.44 -2.23 -11.52
N ASP A 270 -19.47 -1.79 -10.82
CA ASP A 270 -20.11 -2.55 -9.75
C ASP A 270 -20.64 -3.92 -10.23
N THR A 271 -20.94 -4.04 -11.52
CA THR A 271 -21.39 -5.29 -12.10
C THR A 271 -20.26 -6.17 -12.62
N GLY A 272 -19.15 -5.62 -13.10
CA GLY A 272 -17.99 -6.35 -13.59
C GLY A 272 -18.34 -7.53 -14.50
N ILE A 273 -18.20 -8.75 -14.00
CA ILE A 273 -18.72 -9.98 -14.60
C ILE A 273 -19.88 -10.48 -13.71
N SER A 274 -21.14 -10.26 -14.14
CA SER A 274 -22.31 -10.62 -13.32
C SER A 274 -22.66 -12.10 -13.39
N GLY A 275 -22.38 -12.76 -14.51
CA GLY A 275 -22.65 -14.17 -14.73
C GLY A 275 -21.69 -15.11 -14.01
N SER A 276 -22.01 -16.38 -13.99
CA SER A 276 -21.12 -17.42 -13.47
C SER A 276 -19.99 -17.74 -14.45
N ILE A 277 -18.87 -18.22 -13.92
CA ILE A 277 -17.75 -18.75 -14.70
C ILE A 277 -17.68 -20.26 -14.44
N THR A 278 -17.92 -21.06 -15.47
CA THR A 278 -17.89 -22.53 -15.36
C THR A 278 -16.81 -23.10 -16.27
N ASN A 279 -15.86 -23.81 -15.68
CA ASN A 279 -14.85 -24.56 -16.41
C ASN A 279 -15.12 -26.09 -16.32
N ASN A 280 -15.63 -26.66 -17.41
CA ASN A 280 -15.82 -28.09 -17.57
C ASN A 280 -14.75 -28.73 -18.45
N SER A 281 -13.70 -27.99 -18.77
CA SER A 281 -12.64 -28.36 -19.70
C SER A 281 -11.62 -29.31 -19.10
N ASP A 282 -10.88 -29.96 -19.98
CA ASP A 282 -9.66 -30.73 -19.69
C ASP A 282 -8.41 -29.86 -19.84
N ASN A 283 -8.56 -28.57 -20.18
CA ASN A 283 -7.48 -27.57 -20.32
C ASN A 283 -7.46 -26.59 -19.15
N LYS A 284 -6.26 -26.25 -18.65
CA LYS A 284 -6.07 -25.33 -17.53
C LYS A 284 -6.72 -23.97 -17.77
N LEU A 285 -7.36 -23.41 -16.73
CA LEU A 285 -7.91 -22.06 -16.74
C LEU A 285 -7.32 -21.24 -15.57
N GLU A 286 -6.85 -20.02 -15.88
CA GLU A 286 -6.41 -19.05 -14.88
C GLU A 286 -7.41 -17.88 -14.79
N ILE A 287 -7.84 -17.54 -13.58
CA ILE A 287 -8.76 -16.43 -13.30
C ILE A 287 -8.08 -15.42 -12.38
N SER A 288 -7.90 -14.20 -12.89
CA SER A 288 -7.38 -13.07 -12.14
C SER A 288 -8.48 -12.02 -11.96
N ASN A 289 -8.87 -11.75 -10.71
CA ASN A 289 -9.92 -10.82 -10.38
C ASN A 289 -9.45 -9.71 -9.43
N SER A 290 -9.64 -8.47 -9.85
CA SER A 290 -9.54 -7.28 -8.99
C SER A 290 -10.78 -6.38 -9.08
N GLY A 291 -11.81 -6.82 -9.81
CA GLY A 291 -13.11 -6.20 -9.91
C GLY A 291 -14.19 -7.02 -9.21
N ASN A 292 -15.43 -6.94 -9.69
CA ASN A 292 -16.56 -7.73 -9.20
C ASN A 292 -16.87 -8.90 -10.14
N ILE A 293 -16.94 -10.12 -9.58
CA ILE A 293 -17.55 -11.31 -10.21
C ILE A 293 -18.80 -11.65 -9.39
N GLY A 294 -19.98 -11.35 -9.96
CA GLY A 294 -21.26 -11.53 -9.30
C GLY A 294 -21.69 -12.98 -9.18
N GLY A 295 -21.42 -13.77 -10.22
CA GLY A 295 -21.76 -15.18 -10.28
C GLY A 295 -20.79 -16.10 -9.54
N LYS A 296 -21.09 -17.38 -9.56
CA LYS A 296 -20.25 -18.43 -8.97
C LYS A 296 -19.12 -18.81 -9.91
N ILE A 297 -17.95 -19.13 -9.36
CA ILE A 297 -16.85 -19.73 -10.12
C ILE A 297 -16.88 -21.23 -9.87
N GLU A 298 -16.99 -22.03 -10.93
CA GLU A 298 -17.14 -23.47 -10.86
C GLU A 298 -16.08 -24.21 -11.68
N SER A 299 -15.35 -25.14 -11.05
CA SER A 299 -14.53 -26.15 -11.71
C SER A 299 -15.27 -27.48 -11.71
N THR A 300 -15.68 -27.94 -12.88
CA THR A 300 -16.45 -29.17 -13.03
C THR A 300 -15.71 -30.22 -13.87
N GLY A 301 -14.67 -29.82 -14.60
CA GLY A 301 -13.85 -30.63 -15.49
C GLY A 301 -12.68 -31.36 -14.81
N SER A 302 -11.79 -31.90 -15.65
CA SER A 302 -10.55 -32.54 -15.20
C SER A 302 -9.32 -31.61 -15.20
N ALA A 303 -9.47 -30.40 -15.73
CA ALA A 303 -8.39 -29.44 -15.80
C ALA A 303 -8.12 -28.72 -14.47
N ASP A 304 -6.87 -28.36 -14.27
CA ASP A 304 -6.48 -27.49 -13.18
C ASP A 304 -7.08 -26.08 -13.34
N MET A 305 -7.51 -25.50 -12.24
CA MET A 305 -8.00 -24.12 -12.19
C MET A 305 -7.25 -23.30 -11.14
N VAL A 306 -6.77 -22.13 -11.53
CA VAL A 306 -6.10 -21.18 -10.63
C VAL A 306 -6.95 -19.92 -10.52
N ILE A 307 -7.33 -19.57 -9.28
CA ILE A 307 -8.14 -18.38 -8.99
C ILE A 307 -7.33 -17.45 -8.10
N SER A 308 -7.08 -16.24 -8.58
CA SER A 308 -6.43 -15.16 -7.84
C SER A 308 -7.38 -13.98 -7.70
N ASN A 309 -7.85 -13.73 -6.47
CA ASN A 309 -8.68 -12.59 -6.12
C ASN A 309 -7.85 -11.58 -5.31
N SER A 310 -7.63 -10.40 -5.86
CA SER A 310 -6.66 -9.44 -5.32
C SER A 310 -7.13 -7.99 -5.46
N ASN A 311 -6.41 -7.05 -4.83
CA ASN A 311 -6.63 -5.60 -4.95
C ASN A 311 -8.09 -5.14 -4.73
N GLY A 312 -8.77 -5.73 -3.73
CA GLY A 312 -10.16 -5.39 -3.43
C GLY A 312 -11.19 -6.14 -4.27
N GLY A 313 -10.77 -7.12 -5.07
CA GLY A 313 -11.66 -7.93 -5.89
C GLY A 313 -12.71 -8.67 -5.07
N THR A 314 -13.91 -8.77 -5.62
CA THR A 314 -15.05 -9.47 -4.98
C THR A 314 -15.53 -10.61 -5.86
N ILE A 315 -15.73 -11.79 -5.27
CA ILE A 315 -16.41 -12.94 -5.88
C ILE A 315 -17.69 -13.20 -5.07
N SER A 316 -18.84 -12.80 -5.60
CA SER A 316 -20.08 -12.80 -4.82
C SER A 316 -20.77 -14.15 -4.75
N GLY A 317 -20.69 -14.95 -5.80
CA GLY A 317 -21.37 -16.26 -5.87
C GLY A 317 -20.63 -17.42 -5.19
N GLY A 318 -19.44 -17.16 -4.62
CA GLY A 318 -18.59 -18.21 -4.05
C GLY A 318 -17.80 -19.01 -5.09
N ILE A 319 -17.09 -20.05 -4.62
CA ILE A 319 -16.26 -20.92 -5.46
C ILE A 319 -16.65 -22.36 -5.23
N SER A 320 -16.75 -23.16 -6.31
CA SER A 320 -17.07 -24.59 -6.25
C SER A 320 -16.09 -25.42 -7.07
N SER A 321 -15.55 -26.48 -6.48
CA SER A 321 -14.75 -27.47 -7.16
C SER A 321 -15.44 -28.81 -7.06
N SER A 322 -16.06 -29.26 -8.17
CA SER A 322 -16.80 -30.53 -8.26
C SER A 322 -16.18 -31.50 -9.24
N GLY A 323 -15.17 -31.08 -10.00
CA GLY A 323 -14.45 -31.93 -10.96
C GLY A 323 -13.33 -32.76 -10.34
N SER A 324 -12.43 -33.23 -11.20
CA SER A 324 -11.22 -33.97 -10.80
C SER A 324 -9.94 -33.19 -10.96
N GLY A 325 -9.95 -32.03 -11.66
CA GLY A 325 -8.82 -31.15 -11.82
C GLY A 325 -8.50 -30.35 -10.54
N ASN A 326 -7.24 -30.12 -10.26
CA ASN A 326 -6.82 -29.40 -9.06
C ASN A 326 -7.27 -27.94 -9.10
N THR A 327 -7.62 -27.42 -7.95
CA THR A 327 -8.03 -26.01 -7.84
C THR A 327 -7.16 -25.29 -6.81
N SER A 328 -6.50 -24.22 -7.23
CA SER A 328 -5.73 -23.34 -6.36
C SER A 328 -6.45 -22.00 -6.21
N ILE A 329 -6.71 -21.61 -4.97
CA ILE A 329 -7.45 -20.38 -4.62
C ILE A 329 -6.57 -19.48 -3.78
N SER A 330 -6.34 -18.27 -4.27
CA SER A 330 -5.65 -17.21 -3.53
C SER A 330 -6.60 -16.01 -3.38
N ASN A 331 -6.87 -15.59 -2.14
CA ASN A 331 -7.67 -14.42 -1.81
C ASN A 331 -6.81 -13.45 -0.99
N SER A 332 -6.37 -12.38 -1.61
CA SER A 332 -5.44 -11.42 -1.00
C SER A 332 -6.13 -10.49 -0.01
N GLN A 333 -5.35 -9.83 0.81
CA GLN A 333 -5.85 -8.85 1.78
C GLN A 333 -6.72 -7.76 1.11
N GLY A 334 -7.84 -7.44 1.75
CA GLY A 334 -8.82 -6.47 1.24
C GLY A 334 -9.78 -7.04 0.20
N SER A 335 -9.57 -8.26 -0.30
CA SER A 335 -10.45 -8.92 -1.27
C SER A 335 -11.46 -9.83 -0.58
N THR A 336 -12.58 -10.12 -1.25
CA THR A 336 -13.71 -10.84 -0.64
C THR A 336 -14.18 -11.99 -1.53
N ILE A 337 -14.44 -13.15 -0.94
CA ILE A 337 -15.19 -14.25 -1.52
C ILE A 337 -16.45 -14.42 -0.66
N ASN A 338 -17.63 -14.13 -1.20
CA ASN A 338 -18.90 -14.38 -0.51
C ASN A 338 -19.35 -15.83 -0.75
N ASN A 339 -20.31 -16.31 0.02
CA ASN A 339 -20.92 -17.65 -0.14
C ASN A 339 -19.95 -18.83 -0.07
N GLY A 340 -18.80 -18.64 0.56
CA GLY A 340 -17.87 -19.71 0.89
C GLY A 340 -17.19 -20.42 -0.30
N ILE A 341 -16.47 -21.49 0.05
CA ILE A 341 -15.77 -22.38 -0.89
C ILE A 341 -16.30 -23.80 -0.70
N THR A 342 -16.84 -24.41 -1.76
CA THR A 342 -17.42 -25.75 -1.70
C THR A 342 -16.61 -26.72 -2.55
N VAL A 343 -16.26 -27.88 -1.98
CA VAL A 343 -15.57 -28.96 -2.66
C VAL A 343 -16.44 -30.21 -2.64
N SER A 344 -16.77 -30.76 -3.80
CA SER A 344 -17.61 -31.97 -3.92
C SER A 344 -17.01 -33.06 -4.83
N GLY A 345 -15.96 -32.73 -5.58
CA GLY A 345 -15.28 -33.63 -6.52
C GLY A 345 -14.15 -34.47 -5.89
N SER A 346 -13.31 -35.00 -6.75
CA SER A 346 -12.12 -35.77 -6.38
C SER A 346 -10.83 -34.97 -6.46
N ALA A 347 -10.91 -33.69 -6.82
CA ALA A 347 -9.79 -32.76 -6.97
C ALA A 347 -9.02 -32.51 -5.67
N GLN A 348 -7.74 -32.19 -5.81
CA GLN A 348 -7.01 -31.49 -4.76
C GLN A 348 -7.34 -30.01 -4.81
N VAL A 349 -7.73 -29.45 -3.67
CA VAL A 349 -8.02 -28.02 -3.54
C VAL A 349 -7.08 -27.40 -2.52
N GLU A 350 -6.36 -26.39 -2.93
CA GLU A 350 -5.46 -25.59 -2.07
C GLU A 350 -5.99 -24.17 -1.91
N ILE A 351 -6.04 -23.68 -0.66
CA ILE A 351 -6.62 -22.39 -0.32
C ILE A 351 -5.60 -21.58 0.46
N SER A 352 -5.29 -20.37 -0.04
CA SER A 352 -4.56 -19.32 0.69
C SER A 352 -5.45 -18.09 0.81
N ASN A 353 -5.81 -17.70 2.02
CA ASN A 353 -6.71 -16.58 2.28
C ASN A 353 -6.12 -15.56 3.24
N GLN A 354 -5.88 -14.36 2.74
CA GLN A 354 -5.51 -13.18 3.52
C GLN A 354 -6.63 -12.12 3.53
N GLY A 355 -7.70 -12.35 2.76
CA GLY A 355 -8.88 -11.50 2.67
C GLY A 355 -10.06 -12.01 3.51
N SER A 356 -11.27 -11.71 3.06
CA SER A 356 -12.51 -12.17 3.69
C SER A 356 -13.14 -13.32 2.91
N VAL A 357 -13.58 -14.36 3.60
CA VAL A 357 -14.39 -15.42 3.04
C VAL A 357 -15.70 -15.49 3.82
N GLY A 358 -16.82 -15.27 3.14
CA GLY A 358 -18.15 -15.39 3.69
C GLY A 358 -18.54 -16.85 3.91
N LYS A 359 -19.72 -17.05 4.48
CA LYS A 359 -20.28 -18.38 4.76
C LYS A 359 -21.27 -18.76 3.69
N ASP A 360 -21.32 -20.07 3.39
CA ASP A 360 -22.35 -20.66 2.56
C ASP A 360 -23.72 -20.72 3.30
N ASP A 361 -24.75 -21.21 2.63
CA ASP A 361 -26.12 -21.34 3.19
C ASP A 361 -26.20 -22.26 4.42
N HIS A 362 -25.15 -23.06 4.68
CA HIS A 362 -25.04 -23.94 5.83
C HIS A 362 -24.19 -23.34 6.96
N GLY A 363 -23.70 -22.10 6.77
CA GLY A 363 -22.89 -21.39 7.75
C GLY A 363 -21.40 -21.72 7.71
N ASN A 364 -20.90 -22.40 6.67
CA ASN A 364 -19.50 -22.79 6.53
C ASN A 364 -18.72 -21.82 5.63
N THR A 365 -17.47 -21.55 5.97
CA THR A 365 -16.53 -20.85 5.09
C THR A 365 -15.93 -21.77 4.04
N VAL A 366 -15.69 -23.03 4.42
CA VAL A 366 -15.24 -24.11 3.52
C VAL A 366 -16.08 -25.35 3.76
N THR A 367 -16.75 -25.86 2.72
CA THR A 367 -17.53 -27.09 2.77
C THR A 367 -16.85 -28.18 1.95
N ASN A 368 -16.46 -29.30 2.59
CA ASN A 368 -15.84 -30.44 1.94
C ASN A 368 -16.80 -31.66 1.94
N ASN A 369 -17.36 -31.95 0.78
CA ASN A 369 -18.18 -33.15 0.52
C ASN A 369 -17.46 -34.13 -0.43
N GLY A 370 -16.32 -33.73 -1.00
CA GLY A 370 -15.60 -34.47 -2.04
C GLY A 370 -14.70 -35.59 -1.50
N SER A 371 -14.19 -36.39 -2.41
CA SER A 371 -13.21 -37.45 -2.10
C SER A 371 -11.78 -37.01 -2.21
N GLY A 372 -11.52 -35.85 -2.83
CA GLY A 372 -10.19 -35.26 -2.97
C GLY A 372 -9.65 -34.63 -1.67
N SER A 373 -8.42 -34.22 -1.69
CA SER A 373 -7.78 -33.53 -0.55
C SER A 373 -8.10 -32.05 -0.57
N VAL A 374 -8.41 -31.49 0.60
CA VAL A 374 -8.56 -30.03 0.78
C VAL A 374 -7.50 -29.56 1.77
N GLY A 375 -6.65 -28.64 1.33
CA GLY A 375 -5.58 -28.02 2.11
C GLY A 375 -5.77 -26.51 2.25
N ILE A 376 -5.75 -26.01 3.46
CA ILE A 376 -5.64 -24.60 3.78
C ILE A 376 -4.17 -24.34 4.08
N LYS A 377 -3.47 -23.65 3.17
CA LYS A 377 -2.04 -23.31 3.29
C LYS A 377 -1.82 -22.21 4.29
N ASP A 378 -2.56 -21.12 4.10
CA ASP A 378 -2.56 -19.95 4.96
C ASP A 378 -3.96 -19.40 5.09
N TRP A 379 -4.33 -18.94 6.28
CA TRP A 379 -5.59 -18.24 6.50
C TRP A 379 -5.46 -17.17 7.55
N LEU A 380 -5.79 -15.92 7.17
CA LEU A 380 -5.87 -14.81 8.10
C LEU A 380 -7.26 -14.76 8.76
N VAL A 381 -7.29 -14.88 10.07
CA VAL A 381 -8.49 -14.65 10.89
C VAL A 381 -8.43 -13.24 11.44
N SER A 382 -9.34 -12.40 11.03
CA SER A 382 -9.42 -10.99 11.45
C SER A 382 -10.65 -10.74 12.31
N THR A 383 -10.65 -9.60 13.00
CA THR A 383 -11.81 -9.14 13.75
C THR A 383 -12.84 -8.49 12.81
N ASP A 384 -14.07 -8.93 12.88
CA ASP A 384 -15.17 -8.28 12.18
C ASP A 384 -15.46 -6.92 12.81
N LYS A 385 -15.38 -5.86 11.99
CA LYS A 385 -15.48 -4.46 12.43
C LYS A 385 -16.88 -4.07 12.95
N ASN A 386 -17.90 -4.84 12.61
CA ASN A 386 -19.29 -4.56 13.02
C ASN A 386 -19.66 -5.27 14.31
N THR A 387 -19.16 -6.50 14.48
CA THR A 387 -19.51 -7.35 15.62
C THR A 387 -18.45 -7.38 16.72
N GLY A 388 -17.20 -7.02 16.40
CA GLY A 388 -16.05 -7.16 17.29
C GLY A 388 -15.65 -8.59 17.59
N LYS A 389 -16.15 -9.58 16.80
CA LYS A 389 -15.82 -11.00 16.91
C LYS A 389 -14.84 -11.40 15.83
N LEU A 390 -14.15 -12.52 16.03
CA LEU A 390 -13.29 -13.09 15.00
C LEU A 390 -14.12 -13.64 13.83
N ASN A 391 -13.64 -13.46 12.62
CA ASN A 391 -14.15 -14.12 11.43
C ASN A 391 -13.70 -15.58 11.43
N THR A 392 -14.39 -16.41 12.20
CA THR A 392 -14.05 -17.80 12.43
C THR A 392 -14.02 -18.60 11.14
N VAL A 393 -12.97 -19.40 10.93
CA VAL A 393 -12.94 -20.42 9.87
C VAL A 393 -13.85 -21.58 10.26
N VAL A 394 -14.95 -21.73 9.55
CA VAL A 394 -15.91 -22.82 9.78
C VAL A 394 -15.81 -23.84 8.66
N ILE A 395 -15.35 -25.04 9.01
CA ILE A 395 -15.24 -26.17 8.08
C ILE A 395 -16.46 -27.08 8.22
N GLY A 396 -17.17 -27.33 7.13
CA GLY A 396 -18.34 -28.19 7.11
C GLY A 396 -18.27 -29.23 6.02
N GLY A 397 -19.37 -30.01 5.87
CA GLY A 397 -19.53 -31.03 4.88
C GLY A 397 -19.22 -32.46 5.40
N ARG A 398 -19.57 -33.45 4.59
CA ARG A 398 -19.44 -34.87 4.95
C ARG A 398 -18.01 -35.31 5.22
N ARG A 399 -17.03 -34.64 4.67
CA ARG A 399 -15.59 -34.92 4.81
C ARG A 399 -14.79 -33.77 5.41
N ALA A 400 -15.43 -32.94 6.21
CA ALA A 400 -14.80 -31.87 6.94
C ALA A 400 -13.54 -32.32 7.70
N PHE A 401 -13.60 -33.52 8.29
CA PHE A 401 -12.49 -34.11 9.07
C PHE A 401 -11.24 -34.43 8.22
N ASN A 402 -11.32 -34.43 6.89
CA ASN A 402 -10.18 -34.67 5.99
C ASN A 402 -9.48 -33.35 5.56
N VAL A 403 -10.05 -32.22 5.89
CA VAL A 403 -9.41 -30.92 5.57
C VAL A 403 -8.16 -30.77 6.42
N LYS A 404 -7.04 -30.44 5.77
CA LYS A 404 -5.76 -30.13 6.41
C LYS A 404 -5.55 -28.62 6.46
N VAL A 405 -5.12 -28.12 7.59
CA VAL A 405 -4.85 -26.71 7.82
C VAL A 405 -3.39 -26.57 8.21
N GLU A 406 -2.57 -25.93 7.38
CA GLU A 406 -1.14 -25.77 7.64
C GLU A 406 -0.89 -24.58 8.58
N ASN A 407 -1.41 -23.38 8.22
CA ASN A 407 -1.21 -22.19 9.01
C ASN A 407 -2.51 -21.38 9.15
N ILE A 408 -2.74 -20.90 10.37
CA ILE A 408 -3.72 -19.83 10.65
C ILE A 408 -2.98 -18.72 11.35
N THR A 409 -3.18 -17.50 10.84
CA THR A 409 -2.68 -16.27 11.46
C THR A 409 -3.86 -15.47 11.98
N VAL A 410 -3.86 -15.14 13.26
CA VAL A 410 -4.84 -14.23 13.85
C VAL A 410 -4.31 -12.80 13.76
N ASP A 411 -5.08 -11.91 13.16
CA ASP A 411 -4.78 -10.49 13.12
C ASP A 411 -5.03 -9.88 14.50
N GLN A 412 -3.96 -9.56 15.21
CA GLN A 412 -4.04 -9.07 16.58
C GLN A 412 -4.42 -7.58 16.70
N SER A 413 -4.65 -6.86 15.57
CA SER A 413 -5.09 -5.47 15.64
C SER A 413 -6.55 -5.39 16.12
N ASN A 414 -6.75 -4.75 17.26
CA ASN A 414 -8.07 -4.58 17.89
C ASN A 414 -8.84 -5.89 18.14
N VAL A 415 -8.12 -6.98 18.36
CA VAL A 415 -8.73 -8.28 18.62
C VAL A 415 -9.41 -8.32 19.98
N ASN A 416 -10.57 -8.99 20.07
CA ASN A 416 -11.14 -9.37 21.34
C ASN A 416 -10.33 -10.51 21.94
N LEU A 417 -9.47 -10.18 22.90
CA LEU A 417 -8.52 -11.13 23.49
C LEU A 417 -9.20 -12.27 24.26
N ASP A 418 -10.43 -12.04 24.73
CA ASP A 418 -11.21 -13.08 25.41
C ASP A 418 -11.63 -14.21 24.47
N GLU A 419 -11.70 -13.96 23.17
CA GLU A 419 -12.01 -14.97 22.14
C GLU A 419 -10.81 -15.87 21.81
N LEU A 420 -9.57 -15.43 22.07
CA LEU A 420 -8.37 -16.19 21.78
C LEU A 420 -8.16 -17.40 22.72
N GLY A 421 -8.88 -17.45 23.83
CA GLY A 421 -8.84 -18.61 24.76
C GLY A 421 -9.56 -19.86 24.24
N ASN A 422 -10.32 -19.75 23.14
CA ASN A 422 -11.09 -20.86 22.61
C ASN A 422 -10.79 -21.05 21.11
N ILE A 423 -10.22 -22.21 20.77
CA ILE A 423 -9.88 -22.55 19.38
C ILE A 423 -11.09 -22.48 18.45
N ASN A 424 -12.30 -22.81 18.92
CA ASN A 424 -13.52 -22.78 18.13
C ASN A 424 -13.93 -21.38 17.68
N ASN A 425 -13.38 -20.32 18.28
CA ASN A 425 -13.56 -18.96 17.82
C ASN A 425 -12.61 -18.63 16.62
N ILE A 426 -11.55 -19.41 16.45
CA ILE A 426 -10.57 -19.26 15.39
C ILE A 426 -10.91 -20.20 14.24
N ILE A 427 -11.05 -21.50 14.55
CA ILE A 427 -11.41 -22.55 13.58
C ILE A 427 -12.30 -23.60 14.24
N SER A 428 -13.27 -24.09 13.49
CA SER A 428 -14.18 -25.15 13.93
C SER A 428 -14.53 -26.13 12.80
N GLY A 429 -14.99 -27.32 13.15
CA GLY A 429 -15.48 -28.34 12.23
C GLY A 429 -14.42 -29.24 11.60
N VAL A 430 -13.15 -29.13 11.99
CA VAL A 430 -12.03 -29.93 11.50
C VAL A 430 -11.46 -30.80 12.62
N ASN A 431 -10.82 -31.93 12.26
CA ASN A 431 -10.11 -32.76 13.23
C ASN A 431 -8.91 -31.98 13.80
N GLN A 432 -8.75 -31.97 15.11
CA GLN A 432 -7.66 -31.28 15.80
C GLN A 432 -6.26 -31.66 15.28
N ASN A 433 -6.03 -32.92 14.93
CA ASN A 433 -4.76 -33.43 14.42
C ASN A 433 -4.43 -32.93 13.00
N ASN A 434 -5.40 -32.35 12.30
CA ASN A 434 -5.23 -31.77 10.97
C ASN A 434 -4.93 -30.25 11.01
N ILE A 435 -4.91 -29.66 12.20
CA ILE A 435 -4.54 -28.27 12.40
C ILE A 435 -3.04 -28.21 12.71
N GLY A 436 -2.28 -27.53 11.87
CA GLY A 436 -0.85 -27.31 12.05
C GLY A 436 -0.57 -26.12 12.98
N ASN A 437 -0.11 -25.02 12.43
CA ASN A 437 0.28 -23.86 13.21
C ASN A 437 -0.87 -22.85 13.36
N ILE A 438 -1.05 -22.31 14.57
CA ILE A 438 -1.88 -21.13 14.80
C ILE A 438 -1.00 -20.08 15.46
N GLY A 439 -0.82 -18.93 14.79
CA GLY A 439 0.00 -17.82 15.26
C GLY A 439 -0.71 -16.49 15.17
N THR A 440 0.02 -15.41 15.46
CA THR A 440 -0.46 -14.04 15.31
C THR A 440 0.46 -13.27 14.38
N ASN A 441 -0.05 -12.20 13.77
CA ASN A 441 0.76 -11.18 13.12
C ASN A 441 1.11 -10.05 14.12
N GLY A 442 2.04 -9.17 13.73
CA GLY A 442 2.43 -8.00 14.50
C GLY A 442 3.75 -8.13 15.24
N GLY A 443 3.99 -7.26 16.23
CA GLY A 443 5.29 -7.07 16.89
C GLY A 443 5.63 -8.07 18.00
N GLY A 444 5.01 -9.24 18.04
CA GLY A 444 5.28 -10.26 19.09
C GLY A 444 4.62 -9.97 20.44
N GLU A 445 3.65 -9.06 20.48
CA GLU A 445 2.87 -8.70 21.67
C GLU A 445 2.02 -9.86 22.18
N ILE A 446 1.42 -10.61 21.23
CA ILE A 446 0.60 -11.78 21.51
C ILE A 446 1.20 -12.95 20.75
N SER A 447 1.47 -14.04 21.46
CA SER A 447 1.89 -15.32 20.88
C SER A 447 0.78 -16.33 21.06
N LEU A 448 0.40 -16.98 19.97
CA LEU A 448 -0.46 -18.15 19.99
C LEU A 448 0.37 -19.38 19.68
N SER A 449 0.13 -20.44 20.42
CA SER A 449 0.68 -21.76 20.11
C SER A 449 -0.40 -22.83 20.23
N TYR A 450 -0.46 -23.68 19.24
CA TYR A 450 -1.43 -24.76 19.18
C TYR A 450 -0.73 -26.13 19.28
N ASP A 451 -1.19 -26.96 20.19
CA ASP A 451 -0.74 -28.32 20.29
C ASP A 451 -1.77 -29.26 19.63
N PRO A 452 -1.48 -29.83 18.46
CA PRO A 452 -2.41 -30.69 17.75
C PRO A 452 -2.68 -32.03 18.47
N ILE A 453 -1.79 -32.45 19.36
CA ILE A 453 -1.98 -33.71 20.10
C ILE A 453 -3.04 -33.54 21.18
N THR A 454 -2.96 -32.45 21.93
CA THR A 454 -3.91 -32.17 23.03
C THR A 454 -5.12 -31.33 22.60
N GLY A 455 -5.05 -30.71 21.41
CA GLY A 455 -6.06 -29.74 20.93
C GLY A 455 -6.07 -28.44 21.72
N LYS A 456 -5.03 -28.15 22.49
CA LYS A 456 -4.95 -26.99 23.36
C LYS A 456 -4.34 -25.80 22.62
N LEU A 457 -5.06 -24.67 22.64
CA LEU A 457 -4.53 -23.36 22.28
C LEU A 457 -4.00 -22.68 23.54
N SER A 458 -2.75 -22.20 23.48
CA SER A 458 -2.12 -21.39 24.52
C SER A 458 -1.89 -19.98 24.01
N THR A 459 -2.16 -19.00 24.86
CA THR A 459 -1.98 -17.58 24.55
C THR A 459 -1.03 -16.97 25.57
N ASP A 460 0.05 -16.39 25.09
CA ASP A 460 1.03 -15.64 25.87
C ASP A 460 1.07 -14.17 25.45
N PHE A 461 1.25 -13.28 26.41
CA PHE A 461 1.31 -11.84 26.19
C PHE A 461 2.69 -11.30 26.57
N ASN A 462 3.34 -10.62 25.64
CA ASN A 462 4.64 -10.00 25.85
C ASN A 462 4.48 -8.48 26.00
N LEU A 463 4.59 -7.99 27.24
CA LEU A 463 4.46 -6.56 27.51
C LEU A 463 5.56 -5.74 26.83
N ASN A 464 6.77 -6.26 26.67
CA ASN A 464 7.87 -5.56 26.00
C ASN A 464 7.60 -5.25 24.54
N ALA A 465 6.80 -6.07 23.85
CA ALA A 465 6.41 -5.89 22.45
C ALA A 465 5.09 -5.15 22.28
N SER A 466 4.46 -4.72 23.38
CA SER A 466 3.16 -4.03 23.38
C SER A 466 3.31 -2.52 23.22
N ILE A 467 2.20 -1.82 22.92
CA ILE A 467 2.18 -0.35 22.91
C ILE A 467 2.41 0.21 24.32
N SER A 468 1.97 -0.50 25.36
CA SER A 468 2.26 -0.14 26.75
C SER A 468 3.75 -0.17 27.04
N GLY A 469 4.43 -1.24 26.65
CA GLY A 469 5.87 -1.36 26.76
C GLY A 469 6.61 -0.31 25.94
N ALA A 470 6.23 -0.12 24.67
CA ALA A 470 6.82 0.88 23.79
C ALA A 470 6.67 2.31 24.37
N THR A 471 5.49 2.65 24.88
CA THR A 471 5.21 3.95 25.51
C THR A 471 6.05 4.15 26.77
N PHE A 472 6.15 3.14 27.61
CA PHE A 472 6.92 3.20 28.82
C PHE A 472 8.42 3.32 28.54
N ARG A 473 8.97 2.57 27.57
CA ARG A 473 10.36 2.73 27.10
C ARG A 473 10.61 4.11 26.51
N SER A 474 9.67 4.66 25.75
CA SER A 474 9.76 6.02 25.24
C SER A 474 9.80 7.04 26.36
N LEU A 475 8.95 6.90 27.40
CA LEU A 475 8.99 7.75 28.58
C LEU A 475 10.37 7.68 29.28
N ILE A 476 10.87 6.49 29.51
CA ILE A 476 12.19 6.28 30.14
C ILE A 476 13.29 6.96 29.33
N SER A 477 13.35 6.67 28.03
CA SER A 477 14.37 7.18 27.14
C SER A 477 14.32 8.70 27.01
N THR A 478 13.16 9.26 26.78
CA THR A 478 13.00 10.72 26.67
C THR A 478 13.28 11.41 28.00
N THR A 479 12.85 10.85 29.11
CA THR A 479 13.10 11.42 30.44
C THR A 479 14.61 11.38 30.77
N SER A 480 15.25 10.22 30.60
CA SER A 480 16.67 10.06 30.93
C SER A 480 17.58 10.85 30.00
N ARG A 481 17.37 10.78 28.68
CA ARG A 481 18.20 11.49 27.70
C ARG A 481 17.94 13.00 27.70
N ARG A 482 16.67 13.42 27.79
CA ARG A 482 16.32 14.84 27.96
C ARG A 482 16.90 15.39 29.25
N SER A 483 16.77 14.64 30.33
CA SER A 483 17.32 15.00 31.62
C SER A 483 18.84 15.24 31.53
N THR A 484 19.59 14.33 30.95
CA THR A 484 21.03 14.47 30.76
C THR A 484 21.40 15.66 29.87
N PHE A 485 20.66 15.87 28.77
CA PHE A 485 20.83 17.02 27.91
C PHE A 485 20.59 18.33 28.65
N ILE A 486 19.48 18.46 29.36
CA ILE A 486 19.11 19.66 30.11
C ILE A 486 20.15 19.90 31.21
N ASP A 487 20.57 18.85 31.91
CA ASP A 487 21.58 18.96 32.99
C ASP A 487 22.91 19.50 32.46
N ASN A 488 23.37 18.97 31.32
CA ASN A 488 24.61 19.44 30.69
C ASN A 488 24.50 20.87 30.22
N VAL A 489 23.42 21.24 29.52
CA VAL A 489 23.19 22.58 29.01
C VAL A 489 23.04 23.60 30.13
N MET A 490 22.22 23.30 31.14
CA MET A 490 21.98 24.24 32.24
C MET A 490 23.20 24.37 33.15
N GLY A 491 23.93 23.29 33.37
CA GLY A 491 25.21 23.33 34.09
C GLY A 491 26.24 24.20 33.41
N ASN A 492 26.42 24.03 32.11
CA ASN A 492 27.35 24.83 31.31
C ASN A 492 26.91 26.28 31.20
N SER A 493 25.62 26.58 31.09
CA SER A 493 25.06 27.92 31.09
C SER A 493 25.33 28.67 32.41
N MET A 494 25.19 28.02 33.56
CA MET A 494 25.50 28.63 34.86
C MET A 494 26.98 28.85 35.04
N GLN A 495 27.83 27.94 34.61
CA GLN A 495 29.27 28.08 34.67
C GLN A 495 29.78 29.20 33.78
N SER A 496 29.24 29.34 32.59
CA SER A 496 29.53 30.45 31.68
C SER A 496 29.08 31.80 32.27
N PHE A 497 27.92 31.82 32.96
CA PHE A 497 27.45 33.01 33.66
C PHE A 497 28.33 33.36 34.87
N ALA A 498 28.76 32.37 35.65
CA ALA A 498 29.71 32.55 36.74
C ALA A 498 31.04 33.17 36.25
N LEU A 499 31.52 32.69 35.10
CA LEU A 499 32.69 33.22 34.42
C LEU A 499 32.53 34.68 34.00
N ALA A 500 31.40 35.02 33.44
CA ALA A 500 31.09 36.39 32.99
C ALA A 500 30.86 37.38 34.14
N SER A 501 30.43 36.93 35.32
CA SER A 501 30.02 37.72 36.48
C SER A 501 31.10 37.86 37.55
N SER A 502 32.24 37.27 37.37
CA SER A 502 33.25 37.03 38.41
C SER A 502 34.00 38.21 38.98
N SER A 503 33.61 39.45 38.70
CA SER A 503 34.24 40.64 39.29
C SER A 503 33.91 40.83 40.76
N LYS A 504 33.04 40.07 41.39
CA LYS A 504 32.72 40.15 42.81
C LYS A 504 33.10 38.92 43.61
N SER A 505 33.34 37.83 43.02
CA SER A 505 33.94 36.78 43.77
C SER A 505 35.40 37.15 44.00
N GLN A 506 35.78 37.22 45.17
CA GLN A 506 37.16 37.05 45.56
C GLN A 506 37.65 35.65 45.30
N SER A 507 37.23 35.21 44.27
CA SER A 507 37.84 34.12 43.73
C SER A 507 39.13 34.59 43.40
N ILE A 508 39.77 34.19 44.00
CA ILE A 508 40.65 33.75 43.49
C ILE A 508 41.38 34.31 42.76
N ALA A 509 41.80 34.76 43.39
CA ALA A 509 42.87 35.01 42.95
C ALA A 509 43.28 34.76 41.87
N MET A 510 42.99 35.30 41.54
CA MET A 510 43.67 35.96 40.86
C MET A 510 44.90 36.39 41.42
N SER A 511 45.56 35.48 41.78
CA SER A 511 46.92 35.74 41.93
C SER A 511 47.41 36.37 40.63
N GLU A 512 48.27 37.27 40.73
CA GLU A 512 48.94 38.02 39.66
C GLU A 512 49.52 37.20 38.51
N LYS A 513 49.14 35.93 38.34
CA LYS A 513 49.65 35.05 37.34
C LYS A 513 48.50 34.24 36.74
N GLY A 514 47.62 34.96 36.12
CA GLY A 514 46.84 34.33 35.05
C GLY A 514 46.03 33.13 35.46
N ASN A 515 45.09 33.35 36.34
CA ASN A 515 44.03 32.43 36.51
C ASN A 515 43.09 32.49 35.33
N LEU A 516 43.07 31.44 34.55
CA LEU A 516 42.35 31.41 33.33
C LEU A 516 40.84 31.49 33.48
N TYR A 517 40.36 31.10 34.64
CA TYR A 517 38.98 31.25 34.98
C TYR A 517 38.59 32.70 35.21
N ALA A 518 39.43 33.44 35.85
CA ALA A 518 39.35 34.86 35.92
C ALA A 518 39.68 35.49 34.58
N ASP A 519 40.66 34.95 33.90
CA ASP A 519 41.02 35.45 32.58
C ASP A 519 39.92 35.22 31.54
N ALA A 520 39.09 34.19 31.64
CA ALA A 520 37.96 34.02 30.73
C ALA A 520 36.90 35.09 30.95
N SER A 521 36.62 35.49 32.19
CA SER A 521 35.77 36.63 32.49
C SER A 521 36.44 37.95 32.32
N ASP A 522 37.70 38.05 32.67
CA ASP A 522 38.55 39.24 32.47
C ASP A 522 38.92 39.42 31.01
N TYR A 523 38.98 38.35 30.27
CA TYR A 523 39.22 38.37 28.85
C TYR A 523 38.04 38.93 28.09
N ILE A 524 36.84 38.55 28.44
CA ILE A 524 35.62 39.20 27.93
C ILE A 524 35.63 40.71 28.32
N LYS A 525 36.19 41.04 29.44
CA LYS A 525 36.31 42.41 29.93
C LYS A 525 37.44 43.19 29.32
N SER A 526 38.64 42.60 29.18
CA SER A 526 39.83 43.27 28.72
C SER A 526 39.89 43.50 27.22
N ASP A 527 39.30 42.59 26.47
CA ASP A 527 39.34 42.71 25.01
C ASP A 527 38.25 43.62 24.45
N LEU A 528 37.21 43.89 25.23
CA LEU A 528 36.15 44.81 24.79
C LEU A 528 36.40 46.26 25.17
N ASN A 529 37.40 46.56 26.03
CA ASN A 529 37.79 47.93 26.27
C ASN A 529 39.05 48.07 27.13
N ASN A 530 39.93 48.97 26.76
CA ASN A 530 41.14 49.35 27.44
C ASN A 530 40.91 50.16 28.74
N GLY A 531 39.84 49.89 29.46
CA GLY A 531 39.60 50.65 30.67
C GLY A 531 38.38 50.25 31.42
N SER A 532 38.62 49.81 32.64
CA SER A 532 37.63 49.87 33.73
C SER A 532 36.26 49.22 33.45
N TYR A 533 36.18 47.91 33.50
CA TYR A 533 34.91 47.21 33.61
C TYR A 533 34.52 47.01 35.05
N GLY A 534 33.80 47.94 35.58
CA GLY A 534 33.11 47.82 36.86
C GLY A 534 31.63 47.55 36.76
N SER A 535 31.11 46.95 35.69
CA SER A 535 29.69 46.61 35.59
C SER A 535 29.44 45.17 36.04
N ASN A 536 28.97 45.07 37.28
CA ASN A 536 28.46 43.83 37.82
C ASN A 536 27.25 43.36 37.04
N LYS A 537 27.42 42.39 36.17
CA LYS A 537 26.27 41.71 35.50
C LYS A 537 25.67 40.75 36.51
N GLU A 538 24.53 41.09 37.04
CA GLU A 538 23.84 40.26 38.04
C GLU A 538 22.74 39.39 37.44
N HIS A 539 22.43 39.62 36.18
CA HIS A 539 21.32 38.95 35.52
C HIS A 539 21.73 38.37 34.15
N SER A 540 21.15 37.24 33.80
CA SER A 540 21.31 36.57 32.50
C SER A 540 19.99 36.06 31.98
N LEU A 541 19.66 36.38 30.74
CA LEU A 541 18.55 35.76 30.00
C LEU A 541 19.15 34.98 28.83
N PHE A 542 18.66 33.76 28.60
CA PHE A 542 19.07 33.01 27.41
C PHE A 542 17.88 32.40 26.68
N ILE A 543 18.08 32.20 25.40
CA ILE A 543 17.20 31.42 24.53
C ILE A 543 18.04 30.38 23.78
N LEU A 544 17.54 29.16 23.72
CA LEU A 544 18.26 28.01 23.20
C LEU A 544 17.32 27.15 22.30
N PRO A 545 17.26 27.43 20.99
CA PRO A 545 16.67 26.52 20.03
C PRO A 545 17.57 25.30 19.78
N TYR A 546 16.96 24.11 19.65
CA TYR A 546 17.70 22.88 19.40
C TYR A 546 16.94 21.93 18.47
N THR A 547 17.68 21.02 17.86
CA THR A 547 17.15 19.90 17.11
C THR A 547 17.95 18.63 17.41
N SER A 548 17.26 17.51 17.52
CA SER A 548 17.88 16.21 17.80
C SER A 548 17.45 15.18 16.77
N SER A 549 18.36 14.28 16.43
CA SER A 549 18.07 13.00 15.78
C SER A 549 18.31 11.90 16.80
N GLN A 550 17.41 10.94 16.86
CA GLN A 550 17.50 9.86 17.84
C GLN A 550 16.99 8.53 17.34
N ASN A 551 17.52 7.46 17.88
CA ASN A 551 16.98 6.12 17.76
C ASN A 551 16.85 5.47 19.14
N VAL A 552 15.84 4.61 19.27
CA VAL A 552 15.52 3.88 20.51
C VAL A 552 15.04 2.49 20.16
N GLU A 553 15.58 1.47 20.77
CA GLU A 553 15.02 0.13 20.72
C GLU A 553 13.75 0.08 21.59
N LEU A 554 12.59 -0.23 20.97
CA LEU A 554 11.28 -0.25 21.64
C LEU A 554 10.87 -1.64 22.11
N SER A 555 11.23 -2.68 21.33
CA SER A 555 10.87 -4.06 21.60
C SER A 555 11.90 -5.00 20.96
N LEU A 556 11.65 -6.30 21.02
CA LEU A 556 12.50 -7.31 20.40
C LEU A 556 12.69 -7.04 18.90
N ASN A 557 13.90 -6.60 18.53
CA ASN A 557 14.30 -6.25 17.16
C ASN A 557 13.51 -5.11 16.51
N GLU A 558 12.79 -4.29 17.29
CA GLU A 558 12.06 -3.13 16.77
C GLU A 558 12.75 -1.84 17.20
N GLU A 559 13.27 -1.11 16.23
CA GLU A 559 13.94 0.18 16.41
C GLU A 559 13.02 1.33 16.01
N SER A 560 12.83 2.30 16.89
CA SER A 560 12.15 3.54 16.59
C SER A 560 13.15 4.64 16.26
N LYS A 561 12.95 5.31 15.13
CA LYS A 561 13.79 6.44 14.68
C LYS A 561 12.98 7.71 14.60
N GLY A 562 13.61 8.82 14.93
CA GLY A 562 12.91 10.08 14.86
C GLY A 562 13.74 11.29 15.16
N HIS A 563 13.05 12.39 15.31
CA HIS A 563 13.65 13.69 15.56
C HIS A 563 12.86 14.48 16.58
N THR A 564 13.56 15.37 17.28
CA THR A 564 12.99 16.34 18.21
C THR A 564 13.37 17.75 17.78
N LYS A 565 12.45 18.68 17.91
CA LYS A 565 12.70 20.12 17.78
C LYS A 565 12.19 20.81 19.02
N GLY A 566 12.98 21.72 19.59
CA GLY A 566 12.60 22.39 20.82
C GLY A 566 13.27 23.73 21.05
N THR A 567 12.85 24.40 22.10
CA THR A 567 13.43 25.67 22.54
C THR A 567 13.37 25.76 24.05
N ILE A 568 14.44 26.23 24.66
CA ILE A 568 14.53 26.54 26.10
C ILE A 568 14.72 28.04 26.25
N ILE A 569 14.02 28.65 27.20
CA ILE A 569 14.23 30.02 27.65
C ILE A 569 14.54 29.96 29.15
N GLY A 570 15.54 30.67 29.59
CA GLY A 570 15.89 30.68 30.98
C GLY A 570 16.44 32.01 31.45
N TYR A 571 16.27 32.26 32.74
CA TYR A 571 16.78 33.42 33.47
C TYR A 571 17.62 32.96 34.65
N SER A 572 18.72 33.71 34.91
CA SER A 572 19.56 33.48 36.07
C SER A 572 19.91 34.80 36.74
N THR A 573 20.09 34.78 38.04
CA THR A 573 20.52 35.93 38.84
C THR A 573 21.65 35.53 39.78
N LEU A 574 22.63 36.41 39.91
CA LEU A 574 23.74 36.29 40.83
C LEU A 574 23.34 36.91 42.16
N LYS A 575 23.56 36.18 43.26
CA LYS A 575 23.44 36.65 44.64
C LYS A 575 24.69 36.27 45.40
N ASP A 576 24.86 36.81 46.61
CA ASP A 576 26.02 36.50 47.49
C ASP A 576 26.14 34.98 47.82
N SER A 577 25.02 34.27 47.82
CA SER A 577 24.97 32.86 48.11
C SER A 577 25.02 31.97 46.87
N GLY A 578 25.27 32.50 45.68
CA GLY A 578 25.38 31.75 44.44
C GLY A 578 24.47 32.24 43.31
N ILE A 579 24.44 31.48 42.22
CA ILE A 579 23.62 31.73 41.06
C ILE A 579 22.34 30.92 41.15
N TYR A 580 21.20 31.61 41.01
CA TYR A 580 19.89 31.03 40.99
C TYR A 580 19.27 31.22 39.60
N GLY A 581 18.64 30.19 39.05
CA GLY A 581 18.00 30.36 37.75
C GLY A 581 16.71 29.55 37.64
N VAL A 582 15.89 29.98 36.70
CA VAL A 582 14.66 29.30 36.28
C VAL A 582 14.70 29.14 34.79
N TYR A 583 14.07 28.10 34.25
CA TYR A 583 13.92 27.89 32.83
C TYR A 583 12.60 27.22 32.51
N ALA A 584 12.16 27.39 31.27
CA ALA A 584 11.04 26.66 30.72
C ALA A 584 11.36 26.29 29.26
N GLY A 585 10.80 25.22 28.78
CA GLY A 585 11.00 24.77 27.43
C GLY A 585 9.81 24.01 26.85
N TYR A 586 9.84 23.92 25.55
CA TYR A 586 8.91 23.16 24.75
C TYR A 586 9.68 22.33 23.72
N GLU A 587 9.20 21.10 23.49
CA GLU A 587 9.70 20.28 22.39
C GLU A 587 8.58 19.47 21.73
N ASP A 588 8.75 19.21 20.44
CA ASP A 588 7.96 18.32 19.60
C ASP A 588 8.87 17.18 19.14
N THR A 589 8.51 15.95 19.51
CA THR A 589 9.26 14.73 19.19
C THR A 589 8.38 13.81 18.36
N LYS A 590 8.93 13.31 17.24
CA LYS A 590 8.28 12.33 16.37
C LYS A 590 9.17 11.12 16.22
N MET A 591 8.65 9.96 16.59
CA MET A 591 9.33 8.68 16.54
C MET A 591 8.46 7.69 15.75
N GLY A 592 9.04 6.99 14.79
CA GLY A 592 8.35 5.99 13.98
C GLY A 592 9.08 4.66 13.97
N SER A 593 8.33 3.58 13.97
CA SER A 593 8.78 2.21 13.82
C SER A 593 7.85 1.42 12.90
N THR A 594 8.11 0.14 12.68
CA THR A 594 7.24 -0.71 11.86
C THR A 594 5.83 -0.83 12.46
N TYR A 595 5.72 -0.97 13.78
CA TYR A 595 4.47 -1.25 14.48
C TYR A 595 3.88 -0.05 15.24
N PHE A 596 4.71 0.96 15.54
CA PHE A 596 4.30 2.08 16.39
C PHE A 596 4.77 3.42 15.83
N ASP A 597 3.89 4.42 15.92
CA ASP A 597 4.27 5.83 15.87
C ASP A 597 3.99 6.46 17.23
N ILE A 598 4.99 7.16 17.76
CA ILE A 598 4.93 7.85 19.05
C ILE A 598 5.30 9.31 18.81
N ASN A 599 4.33 10.19 18.91
CA ASN A 599 4.52 11.62 18.78
C ASN A 599 4.28 12.29 20.13
N ASN A 600 5.24 13.08 20.58
CA ASN A 600 5.19 13.69 21.90
C ASN A 600 5.31 15.21 21.80
N ARG A 601 4.44 15.93 22.48
CA ARG A 601 4.58 17.36 22.76
C ARG A 601 4.89 17.52 24.23
N THR A 602 6.07 18.05 24.54
CA THR A 602 6.55 18.15 25.92
C THR A 602 6.69 19.60 26.33
N TYR A 603 6.16 19.93 27.47
CA TYR A 603 6.30 21.19 28.19
C TYR A 603 7.09 20.91 29.46
N TYR A 604 8.15 21.65 29.70
CA TYR A 604 8.96 21.44 30.90
C TYR A 604 9.46 22.76 31.49
N ALA A 605 9.72 22.72 32.77
CA ALA A 605 10.28 23.83 33.53
C ALA A 605 11.19 23.31 34.62
N GLY A 606 12.09 24.18 35.08
CA GLY A 606 13.00 23.80 36.14
C GLY A 606 13.64 24.98 36.84
N LEU A 607 14.27 24.63 37.96
CA LEU A 607 15.08 25.50 38.78
C LEU A 607 16.53 25.07 38.75
N LYS A 608 17.47 25.96 38.80
CA LYS A 608 18.91 25.66 38.82
C LYS A 608 19.64 26.52 39.82
N TYR A 609 20.67 25.92 40.41
CA TYR A 609 21.53 26.55 41.38
C TYR A 609 23.00 26.23 41.11
N PHE A 610 23.89 27.20 41.28
CA PHE A 610 25.35 27.02 41.19
C PHE A 610 26.01 27.87 42.24
N ASN A 611 27.02 27.29 42.94
CA ASN A 611 27.84 28.06 43.87
C ASN A 611 29.24 27.47 43.97
N THR A 612 30.23 28.36 44.06
CA THR A 612 31.60 28.00 44.47
C THR A 612 31.64 27.93 45.99
N LEU A 613 31.91 26.76 46.53
CA LEU A 613 31.89 26.51 47.98
C LEU A 613 33.12 27.07 48.64
N PHE A 614 34.27 26.80 48.05
CA PHE A 614 35.55 27.32 48.52
C PHE A 614 36.64 27.19 47.47
N THR A 615 37.74 27.91 47.66
CA THR A 615 38.94 27.81 46.86
C THR A 615 40.07 27.27 47.69
N THR A 616 40.82 26.32 47.15
CA THR A 616 41.97 25.72 47.81
C THR A 616 43.13 26.66 47.82
N GLU A 617 44.12 26.40 48.69
CA GLU A 617 45.37 27.19 48.77
C GLU A 617 46.17 27.23 47.44
N LYS A 618 45.88 26.22 46.55
CA LYS A 618 46.51 26.12 45.24
C LYS A 618 45.66 26.76 44.11
N GLY A 619 44.59 27.50 44.46
CA GLY A 619 43.76 28.21 43.51
C GLY A 619 42.71 27.32 42.78
N GLN A 620 42.49 26.06 43.22
CA GLN A 620 41.40 25.26 42.63
C GLN A 620 40.07 25.63 43.28
N GLU A 621 38.99 25.72 42.44
CA GLU A 621 37.67 26.03 42.94
C GLU A 621 36.81 24.80 43.06
N VAL A 622 36.29 24.58 44.28
CA VAL A 622 35.29 23.51 44.50
C VAL A 622 33.88 24.11 44.39
N TYR A 623 33.08 23.58 43.53
CA TYR A 623 31.72 24.09 43.27
C TYR A 623 30.66 23.02 43.42
N ILE A 624 29.42 23.47 43.64
CA ILE A 624 28.22 22.64 43.62
C ILE A 624 27.23 23.12 42.55
N LYS A 625 26.61 22.19 41.86
CA LYS A 625 25.46 22.44 40.98
C LYS A 625 24.25 21.65 41.53
N ALA A 626 23.08 22.26 41.50
CA ALA A 626 21.83 21.58 41.81
C ALA A 626 20.74 22.01 40.85
N GLN A 627 19.86 21.10 40.53
CA GLN A 627 18.78 21.32 39.56
C GLN A 627 17.54 20.51 39.96
N GLY A 628 16.36 21.13 39.79
CA GLY A 628 15.06 20.47 39.86
C GLY A 628 14.25 20.76 38.62
N LYS A 629 13.56 19.78 38.09
CA LYS A 629 12.79 19.88 36.82
C LYS A 629 11.53 19.08 36.85
N ALA A 630 10.54 19.52 36.08
CA ALA A 630 9.30 18.79 35.82
C ALA A 630 8.85 18.95 34.38
N ALA A 631 8.19 17.96 33.84
CA ALA A 631 7.68 17.94 32.47
C ALA A 631 6.29 17.32 32.37
N LEU A 632 5.46 17.88 31.49
CA LEU A 632 4.23 17.29 31.00
C LEU A 632 4.43 16.87 29.55
N ILE A 633 4.19 15.61 29.27
CA ILE A 633 4.35 14.99 27.95
C ILE A 633 2.97 14.57 27.45
N LYS A 634 2.50 15.22 26.41
CA LYS A 634 1.28 14.82 25.69
C LYS A 634 1.67 13.82 24.60
N ASN A 635 1.24 12.58 24.74
CA ASN A 635 1.55 11.52 23.82
C ASN A 635 0.40 11.37 22.81
N ASP A 636 0.77 11.15 21.55
CA ASP A 636 -0.12 10.73 20.48
C ASP A 636 0.46 9.41 19.94
N LEU A 637 -0.21 8.32 20.27
CA LEU A 637 0.25 6.97 20.07
C LEU A 637 -0.58 6.30 18.98
N THR A 638 0.08 5.72 18.01
CA THR A 638 -0.55 4.90 16.96
C THR A 638 0.11 3.54 16.91
N LYS A 639 -0.69 2.49 17.05
CA LYS A 639 -0.29 1.10 16.81
C LYS A 639 -0.74 0.69 15.42
N LYS A 640 0.19 0.15 14.61
CA LYS A 640 -0.04 -0.30 13.22
C LYS A 640 0.05 -1.82 13.17
N ILE A 641 -0.99 -2.48 12.68
CA ILE A 641 -0.96 -3.92 12.44
C ILE A 641 -1.71 -4.18 11.12
N GLY A 642 -0.96 -4.55 10.08
CA GLY A 642 -1.52 -4.67 8.74
C GLY A 642 -2.14 -3.34 8.26
N ASN A 643 -3.38 -3.37 7.85
CA ASN A 643 -4.13 -2.18 7.37
C ASN A 643 -4.94 -1.49 8.49
N ASN A 644 -4.81 -1.94 9.74
CA ASN A 644 -5.54 -1.40 10.86
C ASN A 644 -4.65 -0.49 11.71
N GLU A 645 -5.28 0.48 12.37
CA GLU A 645 -4.61 1.36 13.34
C GLU A 645 -5.44 1.42 14.62
N ALA A 646 -4.75 1.49 15.75
CA ALA A 646 -5.36 1.81 17.02
C ALA A 646 -4.65 3.02 17.64
N LYS A 647 -5.38 3.94 18.25
CA LYS A 647 -4.87 5.21 18.76
C LYS A 647 -5.16 5.41 20.23
N ALA A 648 -4.26 6.12 20.91
CA ALA A 648 -4.46 6.61 22.27
C ALA A 648 -3.66 7.89 22.50
N GLU A 649 -4.17 8.75 23.39
CA GLU A 649 -3.57 10.05 23.72
C GLU A 649 -3.39 10.23 25.24
N PRO A 650 -2.60 9.38 25.92
CA PRO A 650 -2.35 9.54 27.36
C PRO A 650 -1.38 10.69 27.63
N ASN A 651 -1.43 11.25 28.84
CA ASN A 651 -0.40 12.13 29.34
C ASN A 651 0.65 11.33 30.10
N SER A 652 1.90 11.79 30.02
CA SER A 652 2.97 11.35 30.89
C SER A 652 3.54 12.54 31.65
N TYR A 653 3.98 12.30 32.85
CA TYR A 653 4.59 13.29 33.71
C TYR A 653 5.98 12.82 34.09
N ALA A 654 6.95 13.69 34.03
CA ALA A 654 8.33 13.43 34.41
C ALA A 654 8.82 14.51 35.36
N TYR A 655 9.62 14.12 36.33
CA TYR A 655 10.26 15.02 37.27
C TYR A 655 11.65 14.51 37.66
N GLY A 656 12.50 15.40 38.08
CA GLY A 656 13.85 14.99 38.47
C GLY A 656 14.57 16.04 39.31
N VAL A 657 15.48 15.56 40.07
CA VAL A 657 16.44 16.38 40.81
C VAL A 657 17.83 15.82 40.60
N ASN A 658 18.82 16.70 40.44
CA ASN A 658 20.21 16.30 40.40
C ASN A 658 21.07 17.27 41.19
N THR A 659 22.18 16.78 41.65
CA THR A 659 23.24 17.57 42.29
C THR A 659 24.57 17.03 41.82
N ALA A 660 25.56 17.93 41.67
CA ALA A 660 26.90 17.58 41.28
C ALA A 660 27.92 18.41 42.04
N LEU A 661 29.00 17.80 42.39
CA LEU A 661 30.18 18.43 43.00
C LEU A 661 31.34 18.35 42.01
N GLY A 662 31.97 19.46 41.75
CA GLY A 662 33.09 19.55 40.83
C GLY A 662 34.25 20.40 41.37
N MET A 663 35.37 20.28 40.68
CA MET A 663 36.56 21.09 40.99
C MET A 663 37.18 21.63 39.69
N ASN A 664 37.52 22.92 39.67
CA ASN A 664 38.20 23.55 38.55
C ASN A 664 39.72 23.54 38.79
N PHE A 665 40.45 22.86 37.90
CA PHE A 665 41.91 22.91 37.82
C PHE A 665 42.30 23.88 36.69
N ILE A 666 42.94 24.94 37.05
CA ILE A 666 43.25 26.03 36.15
C ILE A 666 44.72 25.99 35.75
N SER A 667 45.03 25.97 34.48
CA SER A 667 46.38 25.92 33.94
C SER A 667 46.50 26.75 32.66
N ASN A 668 47.06 27.95 32.78
CA ASN A 668 47.24 28.86 31.66
C ASN A 668 45.92 29.18 30.91
N LYS A 669 45.77 28.74 29.67
CA LYS A 669 44.55 28.91 28.87
C LYS A 669 43.56 27.73 28.97
N ASP A 670 43.78 26.79 29.86
CA ASP A 670 43.01 25.60 30.02
C ASP A 670 42.37 25.50 31.40
N ILE A 671 41.14 25.04 31.47
CA ILE A 671 40.45 24.67 32.70
C ILE A 671 39.99 23.22 32.58
N PHE A 672 40.35 22.40 33.52
CA PHE A 672 39.93 21.03 33.62
C PHE A 672 39.00 20.85 34.82
N SER A 673 37.76 20.42 34.53
CA SER A 673 36.71 20.35 35.55
C SER A 673 36.17 18.91 35.67
N PRO A 674 36.75 18.05 36.48
CA PRO A 674 36.13 16.80 36.88
C PRO A 674 34.92 17.08 37.78
N GLU A 675 33.85 16.27 37.55
CA GLU A 675 32.58 16.40 38.24
C GLU A 675 32.02 15.00 38.59
N ILE A 676 31.45 14.88 39.80
CA ILE A 676 30.64 13.72 40.20
C ILE A 676 29.29 14.19 40.72
N GLY A 677 28.22 13.51 40.29
CA GLY A 677 26.87 13.90 40.65
C GLY A 677 25.96 12.72 40.97
N LEU A 678 24.84 13.05 41.57
CA LEU A 678 23.73 12.15 41.87
C LEU A 678 22.48 12.71 41.19
N ALA A 679 21.67 11.83 40.62
CA ALA A 679 20.40 12.20 40.06
C ALA A 679 19.30 11.20 40.45
N TYR A 680 18.13 11.74 40.68
CA TYR A 680 16.87 10.99 40.73
C TYR A 680 15.92 11.47 39.65
N GLU A 681 15.36 10.54 38.92
CA GLU A 681 14.35 10.79 37.87
C GLU A 681 13.14 9.93 38.11
N GLY A 682 11.99 10.56 38.20
CA GLY A 682 10.70 9.92 38.36
C GLY A 682 9.76 10.30 37.24
N GLY A 683 8.71 9.52 37.07
CA GLY A 683 7.67 9.81 36.12
C GLY A 683 6.59 8.75 36.12
N TYR A 684 5.51 9.05 35.42
CA TYR A 684 4.45 8.09 35.19
C TYR A 684 3.71 8.42 33.90
N THR A 685 3.13 7.40 33.29
CA THR A 685 2.18 7.52 32.19
C THR A 685 0.82 7.13 32.70
N GLU A 686 -0.21 7.95 32.41
CA GLU A 686 -1.60 7.67 32.74
C GLU A 686 -2.09 6.35 32.13
N ALA A 687 -2.99 5.66 32.79
CA ALA A 687 -3.66 4.49 32.25
C ALA A 687 -4.46 4.86 30.98
N PHE A 688 -4.34 4.04 29.94
CA PHE A 688 -5.08 4.28 28.70
C PHE A 688 -5.55 2.97 28.06
N SER A 689 -6.49 3.10 27.11
CA SER A 689 -6.93 2.01 26.25
C SER A 689 -6.79 2.42 24.81
N MET A 690 -6.32 1.52 23.96
CA MET A 690 -6.29 1.75 22.53
C MET A 690 -7.72 1.75 21.95
N LYS A 691 -8.00 2.67 21.03
CA LYS A 691 -9.27 2.77 20.31
C LYS A 691 -9.05 2.40 18.85
N ASP A 692 -9.92 1.52 18.34
CA ASP A 692 -9.98 1.24 16.91
C ASP A 692 -10.46 2.48 16.14
N THR A 693 -9.70 2.92 15.15
CA THR A 693 -10.01 4.09 14.33
C THR A 693 -10.69 3.74 13.01
N ILE A 694 -10.80 2.44 12.65
CA ILE A 694 -11.21 1.98 11.33
C ILE A 694 -12.64 1.41 11.34
N GLY A 695 -13.17 1.00 12.48
CA GLY A 695 -14.49 0.38 12.61
C GLY A 695 -15.45 1.10 13.54
N GLN A 696 -16.74 0.73 13.47
CA GLN A 696 -17.78 1.24 14.39
C GLN A 696 -17.85 0.39 15.68
N ALA A 697 -17.32 -0.82 15.68
CA ALA A 697 -17.33 -1.71 16.83
C ALA A 697 -16.25 -1.32 17.84
N THR A 698 -16.66 -1.05 19.06
CA THR A 698 -15.71 -1.01 20.18
C THR A 698 -15.29 -2.43 20.48
N VAL A 699 -14.04 -2.79 20.14
CA VAL A 699 -13.50 -4.10 20.46
C VAL A 699 -13.37 -4.22 21.98
N LYS A 700 -14.11 -5.16 22.56
CA LYS A 700 -13.98 -5.50 23.98
C LYS A 700 -12.74 -6.38 24.15
N GLY A 701 -11.99 -6.18 25.22
CA GLY A 701 -10.83 -7.02 25.55
C GLY A 701 -9.52 -6.61 24.89
N GLY A 702 -9.42 -5.42 24.27
CA GLY A 702 -8.17 -4.88 23.76
C GLY A 702 -7.15 -4.56 24.86
N GLU A 703 -5.94 -4.18 24.43
CA GLU A 703 -4.88 -3.77 25.36
C GLU A 703 -5.28 -2.53 26.15
N ARG A 704 -5.06 -2.57 27.45
CA ARG A 704 -5.20 -1.46 28.38
C ARG A 704 -3.97 -1.35 29.24
N THR A 705 -3.47 -0.15 29.42
CA THR A 705 -2.34 0.06 30.33
C THR A 705 -2.84 0.41 31.72
N TYR A 706 -2.10 -0.01 32.71
CA TYR A 706 -2.16 0.61 34.04
C TYR A 706 -1.32 1.88 34.05
N THR A 707 -1.44 2.68 35.12
CA THR A 707 -0.49 3.77 35.37
C THR A 707 0.84 3.15 35.72
N ASN A 708 1.85 3.35 34.86
CA ASN A 708 3.19 2.85 35.07
C ASN A 708 4.11 3.95 35.60
N TYR A 709 4.92 3.63 36.60
CA TYR A 709 5.79 4.55 37.32
C TYR A 709 7.25 4.29 37.02
N LEU A 710 7.99 5.37 36.81
CA LEU A 710 9.46 5.34 36.69
C LEU A 710 10.07 5.92 37.93
N ASN A 711 11.05 5.20 38.50
CA ASN A 711 11.90 5.66 39.61
C ASN A 711 13.33 5.24 39.27
N LEU A 712 14.17 6.19 38.92
CA LEU A 712 15.53 5.94 38.46
C LEU A 712 16.55 6.74 39.28
N PHE A 713 17.42 6.03 39.98
CA PHE A 713 18.57 6.61 40.66
C PHE A 713 19.82 6.41 39.82
N SER A 714 20.64 7.45 39.71
CA SER A 714 21.86 7.40 38.93
C SER A 714 22.98 8.25 39.52
N THR A 715 24.21 7.85 39.22
CA THR A 715 25.39 8.66 39.42
C THR A 715 25.88 9.16 38.05
N LYS A 716 26.44 10.37 38.04
CA LYS A 716 27.03 10.97 36.86
C LYS A 716 28.50 11.27 37.17
N THR A 717 29.40 10.95 36.26
CA THR A 717 30.77 11.44 36.28
C THR A 717 31.04 12.12 34.93
N SER A 718 31.70 13.27 34.99
CA SER A 718 32.13 13.96 33.78
C SER A 718 33.45 14.65 33.97
N PHE A 719 34.05 14.96 32.85
CA PHE A 719 35.27 15.73 32.77
C PHE A 719 35.10 16.76 31.68
N THR A 720 35.21 18.04 32.04
CA THR A 720 35.07 19.13 31.10
C THR A 720 36.42 19.80 30.92
N TRP A 721 36.79 20.02 29.65
CA TRP A 721 37.95 20.81 29.27
C TRP A 721 37.47 22.09 28.62
N PHE A 722 37.80 23.24 29.19
CA PHE A 722 37.59 24.57 28.61
C PHE A 722 38.93 25.12 28.11
N ARG A 723 38.89 25.77 26.93
CA ARG A 723 40.07 26.46 26.40
C ARG A 723 39.72 27.78 25.74
N ASP A 724 40.52 28.79 26.07
CA ASP A 724 40.55 30.09 25.43
C ASP A 724 41.56 30.10 24.28
N TRP A 725 41.04 30.09 23.04
CA TRP A 725 41.92 30.15 21.88
C TRP A 725 42.28 31.57 21.49
N LEU A 726 41.24 32.40 21.41
CA LEU A 726 41.29 33.80 21.01
C LEU A 726 40.36 34.60 21.93
N PRO A 727 40.54 35.94 22.03
CA PRO A 727 39.66 36.77 22.81
C PRO A 727 38.15 36.55 22.54
N ASN A 728 37.82 36.32 21.30
CA ASN A 728 36.45 36.15 20.85
C ASN A 728 36.08 34.69 20.48
N LEU A 729 36.90 33.71 20.88
CA LEU A 729 36.60 32.30 20.64
C LEU A 729 37.04 31.42 21.82
N LYS A 730 36.08 30.83 22.48
CA LYS A 730 36.29 29.87 23.55
C LYS A 730 35.63 28.52 23.17
N THR A 731 36.21 27.46 23.65
CA THR A 731 35.65 26.13 23.44
C THR A 731 35.51 25.35 24.73
N SER A 732 34.55 24.45 24.78
CA SER A 732 34.51 23.42 25.82
C SER A 732 34.21 22.06 25.23
N VAL A 733 34.81 21.04 25.84
CA VAL A 733 34.52 19.63 25.55
C VAL A 733 34.26 18.92 26.86
N GLU A 734 33.08 18.37 27.02
CA GLU A 734 32.71 17.54 28.16
C GLU A 734 32.53 16.08 27.69
N LEU A 735 33.19 15.19 28.40
CA LEU A 735 33.02 13.75 28.25
C LEU A 735 32.52 13.19 29.58
N GLY A 736 31.51 12.32 29.53
CA GLY A 736 30.98 11.77 30.77
C GLY A 736 30.17 10.51 30.58
N ALA A 737 29.80 9.95 31.71
CA ALA A 737 28.92 8.79 31.80
C ALA A 737 27.97 8.93 32.98
N LYS A 738 26.76 8.48 32.78
CA LYS A 738 25.71 8.34 33.76
C LYS A 738 25.50 6.82 34.03
N PHE A 739 25.52 6.44 35.28
CA PHE A 739 25.37 5.06 35.72
C PHE A 739 24.06 4.90 36.48
N ASN A 740 23.16 4.11 35.97
CA ASN A 740 21.87 3.80 36.59
C ASN A 740 22.12 2.75 37.70
N ILE A 741 21.76 3.09 38.93
CA ILE A 741 21.97 2.23 40.12
C ILE A 741 20.92 1.12 40.12
N ASN A 742 19.68 1.47 39.79
CA ASN A 742 18.55 0.54 39.70
C ASN A 742 18.06 0.41 38.23
N PRO A 743 18.77 -0.38 37.41
CA PRO A 743 18.50 -0.42 35.96
C PRO A 743 17.25 -1.21 35.61
N LYS A 744 16.52 -1.76 36.57
CA LYS A 744 15.31 -2.53 36.36
C LYS A 744 14.10 -1.78 36.84
N VAL A 745 13.08 -1.70 36.00
CA VAL A 745 11.79 -1.08 36.30
C VAL A 745 10.65 -2.00 35.87
N GLU A 746 9.61 -2.07 36.69
CA GLU A 746 8.41 -2.86 36.40
C GLU A 746 7.38 -2.04 35.68
N ALA A 747 6.70 -2.64 34.71
CA ALA A 747 5.54 -2.11 34.06
C ALA A 747 4.40 -3.13 34.03
N GLU A 748 3.19 -2.64 33.96
CA GLU A 748 1.99 -3.46 33.96
C GLU A 748 1.04 -3.05 32.82
N ALA A 749 0.41 -4.03 32.22
CA ALA A 749 -0.68 -3.85 31.29
C ALA A 749 -1.75 -4.92 31.49
N ARG A 750 -2.89 -4.72 30.80
CA ARG A 750 -3.99 -5.66 30.79
C ARG A 750 -4.37 -5.98 29.35
N PHE A 751 -4.39 -7.26 29.02
CA PHE A 751 -4.84 -7.80 27.75
C PHE A 751 -6.13 -8.57 27.99
N GLY A 752 -7.26 -8.05 27.52
CA GLY A 752 -8.57 -8.59 27.87
C GLY A 752 -8.77 -8.63 29.40
N ASN A 753 -8.97 -9.81 29.97
CA ASN A 753 -9.10 -10.03 31.41
C ASN A 753 -7.79 -10.40 32.11
N ILE A 754 -6.69 -10.51 31.38
CA ILE A 754 -5.40 -10.97 31.90
C ILE A 754 -4.50 -9.78 32.22
N LYS A 755 -4.09 -9.67 33.50
CA LYS A 755 -3.07 -8.72 33.92
C LYS A 755 -1.69 -9.33 33.64
N VAL A 756 -0.81 -8.56 33.01
CA VAL A 756 0.58 -8.92 32.72
C VAL A 756 1.49 -7.85 33.31
N SER A 757 2.52 -8.28 34.00
CA SER A 757 3.62 -7.43 34.45
C SER A 757 4.94 -7.99 33.95
N ASP A 758 5.85 -7.09 33.60
CA ASP A 758 7.19 -7.44 33.12
C ASP A 758 8.21 -6.43 33.60
N GLU A 759 9.47 -6.87 33.65
CA GLU A 759 10.60 -6.07 34.10
C GLU A 759 11.39 -5.59 32.89
N PHE A 760 11.63 -4.28 32.81
CA PHE A 760 12.43 -3.67 31.76
C PHE A 760 13.88 -3.48 32.25
N ASP A 761 14.82 -4.02 31.48
CA ASP A 761 16.25 -3.80 31.69
C ASP A 761 16.68 -2.47 31.02
N LEU A 762 16.89 -1.45 31.85
CA LEU A 762 17.38 -0.17 31.36
C LEU A 762 18.89 -0.21 31.07
N PRO A 763 19.40 0.71 30.20
CA PRO A 763 20.85 0.87 30.06
C PRO A 763 21.52 1.17 31.41
N ARG A 764 22.47 0.33 31.82
CA ARG A 764 23.26 0.62 33.02
C ARG A 764 24.16 1.83 32.88
N VAL A 765 24.65 2.05 31.65
CA VAL A 765 25.60 3.13 31.37
C VAL A 765 25.10 3.93 30.18
N GLN A 766 24.98 5.24 30.37
CA GLN A 766 24.72 6.20 29.29
C GLN A 766 25.97 7.09 29.16
N LYS A 767 26.64 7.01 28.03
CA LYS A 767 27.82 7.84 27.72
C LYS A 767 27.34 9.11 27.03
N PHE A 768 28.02 10.22 27.29
CA PHE A 768 27.72 11.47 26.58
C PHE A 768 28.98 12.26 26.24
N VAL A 769 28.87 13.06 25.19
CA VAL A 769 29.86 14.04 24.79
C VAL A 769 29.16 15.35 24.50
N SER A 770 29.66 16.46 25.04
CA SER A 770 29.18 17.80 24.72
C SER A 770 30.34 18.65 24.21
N THR A 771 30.11 19.44 23.18
CA THR A 771 31.08 20.41 22.66
C THR A 771 30.40 21.74 22.48
N SER A 772 31.13 22.84 22.81
CA SER A 772 30.67 24.20 22.68
C SER A 772 31.71 25.05 21.98
N PHE A 773 31.25 25.92 21.10
CA PHE A 773 31.99 27.05 20.52
C PHE A 773 31.30 28.31 20.99
N ILE A 774 31.95 29.09 21.87
CA ILE A 774 31.37 30.25 22.50
C ILE A 774 32.02 31.49 21.88
N VAL A 775 31.20 32.40 21.41
CA VAL A 775 31.62 33.64 20.76
C VAL A 775 31.03 34.82 21.52
N PRO A 776 31.84 35.54 22.32
CA PRO A 776 31.46 36.82 22.88
C PRO A 776 31.34 37.89 21.77
N VAL A 777 30.19 38.57 21.72
CA VAL A 777 29.90 39.64 20.75
C VAL A 777 30.18 41.00 21.36
N ASN A 778 29.76 41.20 22.59
CA ASN A 778 30.02 42.35 23.41
C ASN A 778 29.82 42.02 24.90
N GLU A 779 29.95 42.98 25.78
CA GLU A 779 29.81 42.77 27.23
C GLU A 779 28.48 42.23 27.72
N ALA A 780 27.43 42.55 26.95
CA ALA A 780 26.07 42.16 27.30
C ALA A 780 25.58 40.92 26.50
N PHE A 781 26.32 40.53 25.46
CA PHE A 781 25.80 39.53 24.55
C PHE A 781 26.87 38.54 24.11
N TYR A 782 26.56 37.25 24.26
CA TYR A 782 27.34 36.18 23.65
C TYR A 782 26.43 35.11 23.05
N PHE A 783 26.92 34.37 22.05
CA PHE A 783 26.23 33.21 21.54
C PHE A 783 27.15 31.98 21.53
N SER A 784 26.57 30.82 21.49
CA SER A 784 27.33 29.57 21.32
C SER A 784 26.66 28.64 20.34
N LEU A 785 27.49 27.86 19.64
CA LEU A 785 27.08 26.73 18.85
C LEU A 785 27.54 25.47 19.55
N ASN A 786 26.65 24.51 19.70
CA ASN A 786 26.84 23.40 20.58
C ASN A 786 26.37 22.10 19.95
N TYR A 787 27.03 21.03 20.38
CA TYR A 787 26.61 19.67 20.05
C TYR A 787 26.59 18.84 21.35
N ASN A 788 25.56 17.95 21.47
CA ASN A 788 25.47 16.97 22.54
C ASN A 788 25.11 15.61 21.94
N GLY A 789 25.97 14.62 22.15
CA GLY A 789 25.75 13.23 21.76
C GLY A 789 25.58 12.37 22.99
N MET A 790 24.62 11.47 22.98
CA MET A 790 24.35 10.49 24.04
C MET A 790 24.22 9.10 23.44
N PHE A 791 24.82 8.12 24.13
CA PHE A 791 24.96 6.75 23.63
C PHE A 791 24.73 5.77 24.78
N ASP A 792 23.81 4.82 24.54
CA ASP A 792 23.58 3.69 25.45
C ASP A 792 23.29 2.41 24.67
N LYS A 793 23.01 1.30 25.35
CA LYS A 793 22.71 0.02 24.69
C LYS A 793 21.43 0.04 23.86
N ASP A 794 20.47 0.92 24.20
CA ASP A 794 19.16 0.98 23.56
C ASP A 794 19.12 2.03 22.43
N GLY A 795 20.24 2.70 22.15
CA GLY A 795 20.35 3.62 21.03
C GLY A 795 21.19 4.86 21.28
N ASN A 796 20.95 5.89 20.48
CA ASN A 796 21.71 7.15 20.56
C ASN A 796 20.82 8.37 20.31
N THR A 797 21.34 9.53 20.71
CA THR A 797 20.72 10.82 20.44
C THR A 797 21.83 11.84 20.09
N HIS A 798 21.64 12.56 19.00
CA HIS A 798 22.52 13.62 18.54
C HIS A 798 21.74 14.93 18.52
N THR A 799 22.16 15.91 19.32
CA THR A 799 21.49 17.19 19.46
C THR A 799 22.44 18.32 19.04
N GLY A 800 22.02 19.13 18.10
CA GLY A 800 22.66 20.39 17.73
C GLY A 800 21.82 21.57 18.25
N PHE A 801 22.46 22.56 18.82
CA PHE A 801 21.76 23.75 19.33
C PHE A 801 22.61 25.02 19.28
N ALA A 802 21.90 26.15 19.23
CA ALA A 802 22.49 27.47 19.40
C ALA A 802 21.96 28.06 20.70
N GLN A 803 22.79 28.80 21.42
CA GLN A 803 22.36 29.49 22.62
C GLN A 803 22.73 30.97 22.50
N PHE A 804 21.79 31.83 22.75
CA PHE A 804 21.94 33.28 22.75
C PHE A 804 21.74 33.79 24.18
N ASN A 805 22.70 34.54 24.68
CA ASN A 805 22.71 34.99 26.07
C ASN A 805 22.80 36.51 26.11
N TYR A 806 21.99 37.10 26.97
CA TYR A 806 21.99 38.52 27.27
C TYR A 806 22.23 38.73 28.75
N LEU A 807 23.23 39.57 29.07
CA LEU A 807 23.67 39.87 30.43
C LEU A 807 23.45 41.34 30.77
N TRP A 808 22.96 41.66 31.98
CA TRP A 808 22.78 43.02 32.42
C TRP A 808 22.94 43.21 33.92
#